data_ffb690ba0d28fe1860c3f46545703c35
#
_entry.id   ffb690ba0d28fe1860c3f46545703c35
#
_cell.length_a   1.000
_cell.length_b   1.000
_cell.length_c   1.000
_cell.angle_alpha   90.00
_cell.angle_beta   90.00
_cell.angle_gamma   90.00
#
_symmetry.space_group_name_H-M   'P 1'
#
loop_
_entity.id
_entity.type
_entity.pdbx_description
1 polymer ?
#
loop_
_entity_poly.entity_id
_entity_poly.type
_entity_poly.pdbx_seq_one_letter_code
_entity_poly.pdbx_strand_id
1 'polypeptide(L)'
;MERISDYIIEKRVVFLGIITLVSIFFIYRASQIKVYTIFADLLPQQHEYIDVYNKIRAKFGGANTTTIVLQVREGDIFNPTTLQKIRDVTDELYLIPGVDRFKINSIAVNTTIDMKLTSGGYLFVPLMFPDVPKTQEEAEKVREALYASVFYGSFVWFDSKKTLISADFFDDEIDYTVVFKELIRIQEKYEDDNHILSIAGEPMRLGYVDSYTQRIFLLMLGTFLVMFLLFYYWYRSLRATVIPFLAAFVSGLWGVGFMQLLGYNLDPLIVVFPFLIASRAACHTVQVIKRYTEECLVDQDGKAACKRVITGMFVPGFTAITTDAMGIILIALTPIQILQKISISCTFWCIAQIVIAVILVPIILSFLPISPRLLEKFEKKGFLDRILGKVGMLIGGKGSWVVFAMVPVLIVLGYIGASTIQVGEASPGSSLFWPWHRLNRDGFRIMFSMPILSPLLVVVEGEKQYDLVSCEGRQETCGDHLKEIYEFERYMRETPGRLVMFTRSIVGTFSGAGWLSHEGDPNWYFFPTNDREIIYGYRRFTSMGTPGVSDRFCDAGEDTAANIIIYCRDKMTPTINAVMGRVKEYIEKHSKLKPPMKFKLAGGAFGVQAAVNEVIEIYHFRTLGWALLSIFIICWIMFRSAGAAFILTIPLIVSNLIAFTMMATGMFYTLPTPLTITTSTLPVSAVGIGLGVDYGIYMLGRIVEEYPLKNNMKDTIITTMTSVGEPIVFTALAMTGGLIVWVFSPLMFQATMGFFLATILLLNMLGGLLLVPSFVAVLKPKFVVG
;
A
#
# COMPACT_ATOMS: atom_id res chain seq x y z
N MET A 1 -3.30 43.66 -1.09
CA MET A 1 -2.13 42.83 -1.51
C MET A 1 -0.95 43.71 -1.89
N GLU A 2 -1.13 44.82 -2.62
CA GLU A 2 -0.02 45.73 -2.99
C GLU A 2 0.84 46.16 -1.81
N ARG A 3 0.21 46.65 -0.73
CA ARG A 3 0.96 47.04 0.49
C ARG A 3 1.78 45.93 1.11
N ILE A 4 1.29 44.66 1.00
CA ILE A 4 2.00 43.50 1.55
C ILE A 4 3.20 43.18 0.64
N SER A 5 3.03 43.20 -0.68
CA SER A 5 4.11 42.93 -1.65
C SER A 5 5.20 44.00 -1.57
N ASP A 6 4.82 45.27 -1.39
CA ASP A 6 5.75 46.39 -1.14
C ASP A 6 6.58 46.13 0.12
N TYR A 7 5.92 45.83 1.24
CA TYR A 7 6.60 45.55 2.50
C TYR A 7 7.56 44.34 2.43
N ILE A 8 7.14 43.25 1.75
CA ILE A 8 8.00 42.07 1.58
C ILE A 8 9.27 42.42 0.78
N ILE A 9 9.13 43.08 -0.36
CA ILE A 9 10.28 43.42 -1.21
C ILE A 9 11.16 44.49 -0.60
N GLU A 10 10.62 45.48 0.12
CA GLU A 10 11.41 46.49 0.84
C GLU A 10 12.21 45.88 1.99
N LYS A 11 11.59 44.95 2.75
CA LYS A 11 12.23 44.22 3.87
C LYS A 11 12.79 42.88 3.47
N ARG A 12 13.09 42.64 2.18
CA ARG A 12 13.49 41.34 1.61
C ARG A 12 14.64 40.64 2.33
N VAL A 13 15.62 41.43 2.88
CA VAL A 13 16.74 40.86 3.65
C VAL A 13 16.27 40.26 4.97
N VAL A 14 15.31 40.89 5.62
CA VAL A 14 14.73 40.41 6.89
C VAL A 14 13.94 39.11 6.62
N PHE A 15 13.08 39.12 5.59
CA PHE A 15 12.32 37.91 5.22
C PHE A 15 13.23 36.77 4.82
N LEU A 16 14.27 37.02 4.03
CA LEU A 16 15.27 36.01 3.68
C LEU A 16 15.96 35.46 4.93
N GLY A 17 16.34 36.33 5.89
CA GLY A 17 16.93 35.89 7.16
C GLY A 17 16.02 35.00 7.98
N ILE A 18 14.72 35.37 8.11
CA ILE A 18 13.72 34.54 8.80
C ILE A 18 13.56 33.17 8.12
N ILE A 19 13.38 33.15 6.80
CA ILE A 19 13.21 31.89 6.05
C ILE A 19 14.46 31.03 6.17
N THR A 20 15.66 31.63 6.13
CA THR A 20 16.92 30.90 6.32
C THR A 20 17.00 30.29 7.72
N LEU A 21 16.63 31.02 8.77
CA LEU A 21 16.63 30.51 10.15
C LEU A 21 15.66 29.35 10.33
N VAL A 22 14.45 29.47 9.80
CA VAL A 22 13.45 28.39 9.77
C VAL A 22 13.98 27.19 8.97
N SER A 23 14.66 27.42 7.86
CA SER A 23 15.27 26.35 7.07
C SER A 23 16.37 25.61 7.82
N ILE A 24 17.23 26.30 8.57
CA ILE A 24 18.24 25.69 9.42
C ILE A 24 17.61 24.81 10.49
N PHE A 25 16.52 25.25 11.11
CA PHE A 25 15.78 24.45 12.08
C PHE A 25 15.26 23.16 11.45
N PHE A 26 14.60 23.23 10.29
CA PHE A 26 14.07 22.03 9.63
C PHE A 26 15.18 21.14 9.06
N ILE A 27 16.32 21.68 8.61
CA ILE A 27 17.51 20.90 8.23
C ILE A 27 18.01 20.07 9.41
N TYR A 28 18.14 20.68 10.59
CA TYR A 28 18.54 19.99 11.80
C TYR A 28 17.57 18.85 12.18
N ARG A 29 16.26 19.09 12.06
CA ARG A 29 15.25 18.05 12.31
C ARG A 29 15.30 16.95 11.23
N ALA A 30 15.42 17.31 9.97
CA ALA A 30 15.51 16.36 8.84
C ALA A 30 16.73 15.44 8.93
N SER A 31 17.86 15.92 9.47
CA SER A 31 19.07 15.08 9.65
C SER A 31 18.88 13.94 10.67
N GLN A 32 17.83 13.98 11.50
CA GLN A 32 17.52 12.97 12.50
C GLN A 32 16.45 11.96 12.04
N ILE A 33 15.93 12.09 10.80
CA ILE A 33 14.91 11.20 10.28
C ILE A 33 15.44 9.76 10.18
N LYS A 34 14.63 8.80 10.61
CA LYS A 34 14.95 7.38 10.46
C LYS A 34 14.17 6.83 9.26
N VAL A 35 14.84 5.95 8.49
CA VAL A 35 14.28 5.35 7.26
C VAL A 35 14.10 3.86 7.50
N TYR A 36 12.87 3.42 7.65
CA TYR A 36 12.50 2.01 7.84
C TYR A 36 10.98 1.85 7.67
N THR A 37 10.55 0.62 7.37
CA THR A 37 9.12 0.27 7.28
C THR A 37 8.63 -0.34 8.59
N ILE A 38 7.46 0.10 9.04
CA ILE A 38 6.73 -0.48 10.18
C ILE A 38 5.55 -1.26 9.62
N PHE A 39 5.53 -2.58 9.83
CA PHE A 39 4.43 -3.43 9.35
C PHE A 39 3.06 -2.98 9.86
N ALA A 40 2.96 -2.65 11.15
CA ALA A 40 1.73 -2.20 11.78
C ALA A 40 1.12 -0.95 11.11
N ASP A 41 1.96 -0.08 10.52
CA ASP A 41 1.51 1.13 9.82
C ASP A 41 0.75 0.83 8.51
N LEU A 42 0.97 -0.34 7.92
CA LEU A 42 0.28 -0.79 6.71
C LEU A 42 -1.14 -1.30 7.00
N LEU A 43 -1.47 -1.51 8.27
CA LEU A 43 -2.72 -2.10 8.72
C LEU A 43 -3.72 -1.04 9.18
N PRO A 44 -5.03 -1.27 8.95
CA PRO A 44 -6.09 -0.41 9.48
C PRO A 44 -6.30 -0.68 10.98
N GLN A 45 -5.50 -0.04 11.84
CA GLN A 45 -5.43 -0.30 13.28
C GLN A 45 -6.77 -0.18 14.03
N GLN A 46 -7.74 0.56 13.49
CA GLN A 46 -9.07 0.75 14.08
C GLN A 46 -10.09 -0.30 13.62
N HIS A 47 -9.68 -1.25 12.77
CA HIS A 47 -10.58 -2.28 12.25
C HIS A 47 -10.70 -3.43 13.24
N GLU A 48 -11.93 -3.95 13.45
CA GLU A 48 -12.20 -5.04 14.39
C GLU A 48 -11.30 -6.27 14.16
N TYR A 49 -11.07 -6.65 12.89
CA TYR A 49 -10.21 -7.79 12.57
C TYR A 49 -8.75 -7.55 12.96
N ILE A 50 -8.28 -6.31 12.93
CA ILE A 50 -6.91 -5.98 13.33
C ILE A 50 -6.77 -5.96 14.86
N ASP A 51 -7.80 -5.53 15.60
CA ASP A 51 -7.82 -5.64 17.05
C ASP A 51 -7.75 -7.12 17.47
N VAL A 52 -8.57 -7.96 16.84
CA VAL A 52 -8.53 -9.42 17.07
C VAL A 52 -7.17 -10.00 16.65
N TYR A 53 -6.64 -9.62 15.48
CA TYR A 53 -5.32 -10.05 15.03
C TYR A 53 -4.23 -9.73 16.06
N ASN A 54 -4.21 -8.50 16.59
CA ASN A 54 -3.21 -8.09 17.59
C ASN A 54 -3.33 -8.89 18.90
N LYS A 55 -4.55 -9.20 19.35
CA LYS A 55 -4.80 -10.05 20.53
C LYS A 55 -4.38 -11.50 20.30
N ILE A 56 -4.77 -12.08 19.15
CA ILE A 56 -4.42 -13.45 18.77
C ILE A 56 -2.90 -13.60 18.67
N ARG A 57 -2.25 -12.66 18.02
CA ARG A 57 -0.80 -12.64 17.83
C ARG A 57 -0.06 -12.66 19.17
N ALA A 58 -0.52 -11.91 20.15
CA ALA A 58 0.05 -11.90 21.49
C ALA A 58 -0.13 -13.23 22.23
N LYS A 59 -1.31 -13.88 22.09
CA LYS A 59 -1.62 -15.17 22.75
C LYS A 59 -1.07 -16.38 22.00
N PHE A 60 -1.31 -16.46 20.69
CA PHE A 60 -1.06 -17.66 19.88
C PHE A 60 0.13 -17.55 18.92
N GLY A 61 0.71 -16.37 18.76
CA GLY A 61 1.83 -16.11 17.84
C GLY A 61 1.40 -16.02 16.37
N GLY A 62 2.36 -16.19 15.45
CA GLY A 62 2.09 -16.33 14.01
C GLY A 62 2.05 -15.03 13.21
N ALA A 63 2.54 -13.91 13.77
CA ALA A 63 2.67 -12.64 13.04
C ALA A 63 3.90 -12.58 12.17
N ASN A 64 5.04 -13.00 12.72
CA ASN A 64 6.34 -13.00 12.05
C ASN A 64 6.80 -14.41 11.71
N THR A 65 5.91 -15.20 11.09
CA THR A 65 6.23 -16.55 10.65
C THR A 65 7.01 -16.55 9.35
N THR A 66 8.12 -17.27 9.33
CA THR A 66 8.79 -17.65 8.10
C THR A 66 8.43 -19.08 7.73
N THR A 67 8.05 -19.28 6.49
CA THR A 67 7.71 -20.59 5.93
C THR A 67 8.72 -20.96 4.87
N ILE A 68 9.37 -22.11 5.04
CA ILE A 68 10.34 -22.70 4.12
C ILE A 68 9.75 -24.01 3.60
N VAL A 69 9.72 -24.17 2.30
CA VAL A 69 9.41 -25.47 1.67
C VAL A 69 10.64 -25.94 0.93
N LEU A 70 11.18 -27.08 1.38
CA LEU A 70 12.22 -27.80 0.69
C LEU A 70 11.53 -28.78 -0.28
N GLN A 71 11.84 -28.65 -1.57
CA GLN A 71 11.29 -29.48 -2.63
C GLN A 71 12.42 -30.21 -3.34
N VAL A 72 12.24 -31.50 -3.58
CA VAL A 72 13.12 -32.36 -4.40
C VAL A 72 12.59 -32.43 -5.82
N ARG A 73 13.47 -32.28 -6.82
CA ARG A 73 13.10 -32.38 -8.25
C ARG A 73 12.97 -33.82 -8.68
N GLU A 74 13.98 -34.63 -8.33
CA GLU A 74 14.06 -36.04 -8.66
C GLU A 74 14.06 -36.90 -7.39
N GLY A 75 13.28 -37.97 -7.39
CA GLY A 75 13.08 -38.86 -6.22
C GLY A 75 12.09 -38.27 -5.22
N ASP A 76 12.30 -38.53 -3.95
CA ASP A 76 11.51 -38.05 -2.81
C ASP A 76 12.43 -37.56 -1.66
N ILE A 77 11.82 -37.05 -0.58
CA ILE A 77 12.57 -36.53 0.57
C ILE A 77 13.17 -37.63 1.47
N PHE A 78 12.74 -38.88 1.32
CA PHE A 78 13.13 -39.99 2.20
C PHE A 78 14.44 -40.64 1.75
N ASN A 79 15.49 -39.85 1.73
CA ASN A 79 16.85 -40.29 1.51
C ASN A 79 17.78 -39.59 2.52
N PRO A 80 18.88 -40.19 2.92
CA PRO A 80 19.77 -39.64 3.97
C PRO A 80 20.25 -38.24 3.68
N THR A 81 20.56 -37.91 2.43
CA THR A 81 21.08 -36.58 2.06
C THR A 81 20.02 -35.49 2.24
N THR A 82 18.79 -35.74 1.79
CA THR A 82 17.69 -34.75 1.93
C THR A 82 17.26 -34.62 3.38
N LEU A 83 17.14 -35.74 4.13
CA LEU A 83 16.78 -35.71 5.55
C LEU A 83 17.85 -34.98 6.37
N GLN A 84 19.14 -35.13 6.04
CA GLN A 84 20.21 -34.35 6.66
C GLN A 84 20.05 -32.85 6.35
N LYS A 85 19.75 -32.45 5.12
CA LYS A 85 19.51 -31.05 4.77
C LYS A 85 18.32 -30.45 5.53
N ILE A 86 17.23 -31.20 5.68
CA ILE A 86 16.08 -30.76 6.48
C ILE A 86 16.49 -30.50 7.92
N ARG A 87 17.33 -31.37 8.48
CA ARG A 87 17.89 -31.21 9.82
C ARG A 87 18.78 -29.97 9.92
N ASP A 88 19.72 -29.83 8.99
CA ASP A 88 20.68 -28.71 8.99
C ASP A 88 19.95 -27.36 8.85
N VAL A 89 18.97 -27.25 7.95
CA VAL A 89 18.15 -26.02 7.81
C VAL A 89 17.39 -25.73 9.11
N THR A 90 16.81 -26.77 9.73
CA THR A 90 16.12 -26.62 11.01
C THR A 90 17.04 -26.15 12.11
N ASP A 91 18.25 -26.70 12.21
CA ASP A 91 19.25 -26.34 13.22
C ASP A 91 19.77 -24.90 13.02
N GLU A 92 19.95 -24.45 11.76
CA GLU A 92 20.32 -23.06 11.48
C GLU A 92 19.22 -22.07 11.86
N LEU A 93 17.95 -22.42 11.73
CA LEU A 93 16.84 -21.56 12.18
C LEU A 93 16.90 -21.31 13.69
N TYR A 94 17.31 -22.31 14.51
CA TYR A 94 17.47 -22.12 15.96
C TYR A 94 18.51 -21.08 16.33
N LEU A 95 19.43 -20.76 15.42
CA LEU A 95 20.54 -19.83 15.64
C LEU A 95 20.21 -18.40 15.22
N ILE A 96 19.11 -18.19 14.48
CA ILE A 96 18.72 -16.85 14.05
C ILE A 96 18.24 -16.02 15.26
N PRO A 97 18.77 -14.80 15.45
CA PRO A 97 18.35 -13.93 16.55
C PRO A 97 16.84 -13.62 16.51
N GLY A 98 16.20 -13.62 17.66
CA GLY A 98 14.78 -13.33 17.80
C GLY A 98 13.83 -14.48 17.41
N VAL A 99 14.36 -15.68 17.09
CA VAL A 99 13.52 -16.84 16.80
C VAL A 99 12.85 -17.39 18.08
N ASP A 100 11.57 -17.69 18.00
CA ASP A 100 10.87 -18.46 19.04
C ASP A 100 11.16 -19.96 18.83
N ARG A 101 12.11 -20.47 19.60
CA ARG A 101 12.60 -21.86 19.50
C ARG A 101 11.53 -22.91 19.75
N PHE A 102 10.47 -22.58 20.50
CA PHE A 102 9.36 -23.50 20.75
C PHE A 102 8.35 -23.55 19.61
N LYS A 103 8.40 -22.58 18.71
CA LYS A 103 7.51 -22.49 17.55
C LYS A 103 8.17 -22.81 16.21
N ILE A 104 9.33 -23.46 16.23
CA ILE A 104 9.92 -24.06 15.03
C ILE A 104 9.19 -25.38 14.76
N ASN A 105 8.72 -25.57 13.53
CA ASN A 105 8.08 -26.82 13.09
C ASN A 105 8.84 -27.39 11.91
N SER A 106 9.15 -28.65 12.01
CA SER A 106 9.84 -29.45 10.99
C SER A 106 9.67 -30.92 11.36
N ILE A 107 9.85 -31.81 10.41
CA ILE A 107 9.94 -33.26 10.72
C ILE A 107 11.22 -33.59 11.54
N ALA A 108 12.17 -32.66 11.61
CA ALA A 108 13.44 -32.84 12.29
C ALA A 108 13.46 -32.30 13.76
N VAL A 109 12.36 -31.72 14.25
CA VAL A 109 12.28 -31.26 15.65
C VAL A 109 11.83 -32.36 16.59
N ASN A 110 12.18 -32.22 17.88
CA ASN A 110 11.82 -33.19 18.91
C ASN A 110 10.31 -33.26 19.22
N THR A 111 9.55 -32.24 18.85
CA THR A 111 8.10 -32.17 19.05
C THR A 111 7.31 -32.89 17.95
N THR A 112 7.94 -33.29 16.86
CA THR A 112 7.32 -34.11 15.80
C THR A 112 7.51 -35.58 16.13
N ILE A 113 6.49 -36.15 16.78
CA ILE A 113 6.56 -37.41 17.49
C ILE A 113 5.79 -38.49 16.74
N ASP A 114 6.43 -39.62 16.49
CA ASP A 114 5.79 -40.91 16.15
C ASP A 114 5.27 -41.57 17.44
N MET A 115 4.07 -42.11 17.38
CA MET A 115 3.44 -42.75 18.50
C MET A 115 3.32 -44.22 18.22
N LYS A 116 4.05 -45.03 18.99
CA LYS A 116 4.06 -46.48 18.88
C LYS A 116 3.26 -47.12 20.00
N LEU A 117 2.33 -48.01 19.64
CA LEU A 117 1.66 -48.86 20.60
C LEU A 117 2.61 -50.00 21.02
N THR A 118 2.79 -50.20 22.32
CA THR A 118 3.58 -51.29 22.91
C THR A 118 2.78 -52.04 23.93
N SER A 119 3.20 -53.24 24.33
CA SER A 119 2.54 -54.02 25.34
C SER A 119 2.45 -53.35 26.72
N GLY A 120 3.23 -52.30 26.94
CA GLY A 120 3.25 -51.51 28.17
C GLY A 120 2.56 -50.14 28.04
N GLY A 121 1.93 -49.80 26.89
CA GLY A 121 1.29 -48.54 26.62
C GLY A 121 1.85 -47.80 25.38
N TYR A 122 1.80 -46.50 25.38
CA TYR A 122 2.26 -45.67 24.25
C TYR A 122 3.70 -45.20 24.43
N LEU A 123 4.51 -45.41 23.41
CA LEU A 123 5.83 -44.87 23.32
C LEU A 123 5.86 -43.69 22.32
N PHE A 124 6.29 -42.54 22.78
CA PHE A 124 6.41 -41.32 21.97
C PHE A 124 7.86 -41.18 21.55
N VAL A 125 8.15 -41.31 20.26
CA VAL A 125 9.50 -41.24 19.71
C VAL A 125 9.56 -40.12 18.69
N PRO A 126 10.47 -39.12 18.78
CA PRO A 126 10.65 -38.14 17.73
C PRO A 126 11.02 -38.84 16.40
N LEU A 127 10.49 -38.31 15.27
CA LEU A 127 10.69 -38.95 13.95
C LEU A 127 12.16 -38.99 13.52
N MET A 128 12.90 -37.91 13.78
CA MET A 128 14.29 -37.73 13.33
C MET A 128 15.18 -37.08 14.40
N PHE A 129 14.79 -37.09 15.65
CA PHE A 129 15.59 -36.46 16.71
C PHE A 129 15.95 -37.52 17.76
N PRO A 130 17.20 -37.52 18.32
CA PRO A 130 18.34 -36.65 17.97
C PRO A 130 19.07 -37.05 16.67
N ASP A 131 18.93 -38.26 16.25
CA ASP A 131 19.70 -38.87 15.15
C ASP A 131 18.96 -38.72 13.81
N VAL A 132 19.75 -38.38 12.77
CA VAL A 132 19.29 -38.35 11.39
C VAL A 132 19.58 -39.68 10.72
N PRO A 133 18.68 -40.22 9.88
CA PRO A 133 18.90 -41.45 9.14
C PRO A 133 20.19 -41.41 8.30
N LYS A 134 21.06 -42.40 8.48
CA LYS A 134 22.35 -42.51 7.75
C LYS A 134 22.29 -43.49 6.59
N THR A 135 21.31 -44.39 6.63
CA THR A 135 21.08 -45.42 5.60
C THR A 135 19.71 -45.25 4.96
N GLN A 136 19.54 -45.80 3.75
CA GLN A 136 18.25 -45.78 3.07
C GLN A 136 17.19 -46.59 3.82
N GLU A 137 17.59 -47.68 4.51
CA GLU A 137 16.68 -48.47 5.36
C GLU A 137 16.15 -47.63 6.55
N GLU A 138 17.01 -46.84 7.18
CA GLU A 138 16.57 -45.92 8.26
C GLU A 138 15.67 -44.81 7.72
N ALA A 139 15.94 -44.26 6.54
CA ALA A 139 15.10 -43.28 5.89
C ALA A 139 13.70 -43.85 5.56
N GLU A 140 13.62 -45.11 5.16
CA GLU A 140 12.35 -45.81 4.93
C GLU A 140 11.53 -45.97 6.20
N LYS A 141 12.15 -46.25 7.36
CA LYS A 141 11.47 -46.28 8.64
C LYS A 141 10.87 -44.94 9.03
N VAL A 142 11.55 -43.81 8.70
CA VAL A 142 10.96 -42.48 8.87
C VAL A 142 9.77 -42.26 7.97
N ARG A 143 9.80 -42.75 6.71
CA ARG A 143 8.67 -42.72 5.79
C ARG A 143 7.45 -43.43 6.35
N GLU A 144 7.64 -44.70 6.80
CA GLU A 144 6.56 -45.51 7.37
C GLU A 144 5.94 -44.81 8.61
N ALA A 145 6.79 -44.32 9.53
CA ALA A 145 6.33 -43.60 10.72
C ALA A 145 5.54 -42.33 10.36
N LEU A 146 6.04 -41.56 9.36
CA LEU A 146 5.37 -40.34 8.93
C LEU A 146 4.01 -40.66 8.25
N TYR A 147 3.95 -41.66 7.40
CA TYR A 147 2.68 -42.04 6.74
C TYR A 147 1.59 -42.52 7.72
N ALA A 148 2.01 -43.12 8.82
CA ALA A 148 1.12 -43.48 9.93
C ALA A 148 0.73 -42.30 10.83
N SER A 149 1.39 -41.15 10.69
CA SER A 149 1.25 -39.99 11.55
C SER A 149 0.29 -38.93 10.99
N VAL A 150 -0.17 -38.02 11.85
CA VAL A 150 -0.97 -36.83 11.48
C VAL A 150 -0.16 -35.77 10.72
N PHE A 151 1.12 -35.95 10.59
CA PHE A 151 2.02 -35.00 9.90
C PHE A 151 2.07 -35.21 8.39
N TYR A 152 1.64 -36.37 7.89
CA TYR A 152 1.50 -36.63 6.47
C TYR A 152 0.37 -35.80 5.87
N GLY A 153 0.66 -35.11 4.77
CA GLY A 153 -0.24 -34.12 4.17
C GLY A 153 -0.18 -32.74 4.82
N SER A 154 0.56 -32.59 5.95
CA SER A 154 0.74 -31.29 6.63
C SER A 154 2.20 -30.83 6.67
N PHE A 155 3.13 -31.64 7.15
CA PHE A 155 4.57 -31.33 7.16
C PHE A 155 5.27 -31.93 5.94
N VAL A 156 4.81 -33.06 5.44
CA VAL A 156 5.25 -33.62 4.17
C VAL A 156 4.04 -33.75 3.27
N TRP A 157 4.15 -33.24 2.04
CA TRP A 157 3.05 -33.25 1.11
C TRP A 157 2.80 -34.66 0.53
N PHE A 158 1.60 -34.88 0.01
CA PHE A 158 1.13 -36.19 -0.47
C PHE A 158 1.99 -36.79 -1.62
N ASP A 159 2.76 -35.96 -2.30
CA ASP A 159 3.72 -36.42 -3.33
C ASP A 159 5.08 -36.90 -2.76
N SER A 160 5.28 -36.73 -1.45
CA SER A 160 6.53 -37.04 -0.73
C SER A 160 7.76 -36.31 -1.28
N LYS A 161 7.56 -35.28 -2.10
CA LYS A 161 8.65 -34.49 -2.69
C LYS A 161 8.90 -33.18 -1.96
N LYS A 162 8.06 -32.83 -1.01
CA LYS A 162 8.08 -31.52 -0.37
C LYS A 162 7.88 -31.67 1.12
N THR A 163 8.67 -30.89 1.87
CA THR A 163 8.51 -30.78 3.31
C THR A 163 8.48 -29.32 3.77
N LEU A 164 7.69 -29.08 4.82
CA LEU A 164 7.51 -27.81 5.46
C LEU A 164 8.49 -27.65 6.63
N ILE A 165 9.14 -26.52 6.67
CA ILE A 165 9.85 -26.03 7.84
C ILE A 165 9.30 -24.62 8.13
N SER A 166 8.91 -24.33 9.35
CA SER A 166 8.46 -22.96 9.71
C SER A 166 9.06 -22.54 11.03
N ALA A 167 9.31 -21.25 11.17
CA ALA A 167 9.80 -20.62 12.40
C ALA A 167 9.03 -19.33 12.65
N ASP A 168 8.63 -19.10 13.90
CA ASP A 168 8.08 -17.83 14.35
C ASP A 168 9.18 -17.01 15.03
N PHE A 169 9.05 -15.68 14.99
CA PHE A 169 9.95 -14.74 15.60
C PHE A 169 9.22 -13.86 16.61
N PHE A 170 9.89 -13.52 17.72
CA PHE A 170 9.32 -12.60 18.70
C PHE A 170 9.22 -11.18 18.12
N ASP A 171 8.05 -10.57 18.27
CA ASP A 171 7.74 -9.27 17.67
C ASP A 171 8.64 -8.13 18.17
N ASP A 172 9.03 -8.18 19.44
CA ASP A 172 9.83 -7.13 20.08
C ASP A 172 11.34 -7.31 19.88
N GLU A 173 11.79 -8.48 19.41
CA GLU A 173 13.19 -8.84 19.26
C GLU A 173 13.64 -8.97 17.80
N ILE A 174 12.72 -8.98 16.83
CA ILE A 174 13.06 -9.22 15.44
C ILE A 174 13.76 -8.02 14.80
N ASP A 175 14.95 -8.26 14.26
CA ASP A 175 15.60 -7.38 13.29
C ASP A 175 15.43 -7.97 11.89
N TYR A 176 14.51 -7.39 11.11
CA TYR A 176 14.18 -7.88 9.77
C TYR A 176 15.38 -7.91 8.82
N THR A 177 16.35 -7.00 8.98
CA THR A 177 17.55 -6.97 8.16
C THR A 177 18.47 -8.15 8.45
N VAL A 178 18.64 -8.48 9.73
CA VAL A 178 19.47 -9.62 10.17
C VAL A 178 18.80 -10.93 9.77
N VAL A 179 17.52 -11.09 10.12
CA VAL A 179 16.74 -12.31 9.80
C VAL A 179 16.72 -12.55 8.29
N PHE A 180 16.49 -11.52 7.50
CA PHE A 180 16.50 -11.63 6.03
C PHE A 180 17.84 -12.11 5.48
N LYS A 181 18.95 -11.55 5.95
CA LYS A 181 20.29 -11.97 5.51
C LYS A 181 20.56 -13.43 5.84
N GLU A 182 20.19 -13.88 7.04
CA GLU A 182 20.37 -15.26 7.44
C GLU A 182 19.48 -16.22 6.62
N LEU A 183 18.20 -15.85 6.37
CA LEU A 183 17.32 -16.66 5.54
C LEU A 183 17.81 -16.77 4.10
N ILE A 184 18.32 -15.69 3.50
CA ILE A 184 18.94 -15.73 2.16
C ILE A 184 20.20 -16.60 2.18
N ARG A 185 21.04 -16.50 3.22
CA ARG A 185 22.23 -17.35 3.37
C ARG A 185 21.86 -18.83 3.44
N ILE A 186 20.83 -19.19 4.22
CA ILE A 186 20.30 -20.56 4.31
C ILE A 186 19.81 -21.01 2.94
N GLN A 187 19.03 -20.17 2.24
CA GLN A 187 18.51 -20.48 0.92
C GLN A 187 19.62 -20.78 -0.08
N GLU A 188 20.64 -19.91 -0.16
CA GLU A 188 21.78 -20.08 -1.07
C GLU A 188 22.67 -21.27 -0.71
N LYS A 189 22.82 -21.58 0.58
CA LYS A 189 23.64 -22.68 1.05
C LYS A 189 23.05 -24.07 0.74
N TYR A 190 21.72 -24.22 0.85
CA TYR A 190 21.07 -25.53 0.76
C TYR A 190 20.32 -25.75 -0.54
N GLU A 191 20.13 -24.71 -1.38
CA GLU A 191 19.60 -24.86 -2.73
C GLU A 191 20.68 -25.44 -3.66
N ASP A 192 20.35 -26.49 -4.43
CA ASP A 192 21.21 -27.10 -5.42
C ASP A 192 20.40 -27.61 -6.62
N ASP A 193 21.03 -28.37 -7.51
CA ASP A 193 20.40 -28.87 -8.73
C ASP A 193 19.16 -29.74 -8.43
N ASN A 194 19.14 -30.49 -7.34
CA ASN A 194 18.02 -31.35 -6.95
C ASN A 194 17.11 -30.75 -5.88
N HIS A 195 17.59 -29.79 -5.08
CA HIS A 195 16.84 -29.23 -3.97
C HIS A 195 16.50 -27.77 -4.22
N ILE A 196 15.22 -27.42 -4.15
CA ILE A 196 14.70 -26.05 -4.25
C ILE A 196 14.23 -25.64 -2.87
N LEU A 197 14.76 -24.54 -2.33
CA LEU A 197 14.27 -23.91 -1.11
C LEU A 197 13.41 -22.70 -1.49
N SER A 198 12.12 -22.79 -1.22
CA SER A 198 11.20 -21.67 -1.38
C SER A 198 10.91 -21.07 -0.01
N ILE A 199 11.20 -19.79 0.18
CA ILE A 199 11.05 -19.09 1.46
C ILE A 199 10.03 -17.95 1.30
N ALA A 200 9.04 -17.92 2.19
CA ALA A 200 8.03 -16.89 2.25
C ALA A 200 7.71 -16.52 3.71
N GLY A 201 7.05 -15.40 3.89
CA GLY A 201 6.67 -14.89 5.20
C GLY A 201 6.95 -13.41 5.35
N GLU A 202 6.50 -12.85 6.48
CA GLU A 202 6.63 -11.43 6.77
C GLU A 202 8.11 -10.97 6.87
N PRO A 203 9.01 -11.73 7.54
CA PRO A 203 10.41 -11.35 7.62
C PRO A 203 11.08 -11.24 6.25
N MET A 204 10.76 -12.14 5.31
CA MET A 204 11.28 -12.06 3.94
C MET A 204 10.72 -10.85 3.19
N ARG A 205 9.43 -10.54 3.39
CA ARG A 205 8.75 -9.41 2.72
C ARG A 205 9.36 -8.08 3.13
N LEU A 206 9.49 -7.83 4.42
CA LEU A 206 10.06 -6.59 4.95
C LEU A 206 11.57 -6.49 4.69
N GLY A 207 12.29 -7.60 4.80
CA GLY A 207 13.71 -7.65 4.49
C GLY A 207 14.04 -7.29 3.04
N TYR A 208 13.23 -7.76 2.07
CA TYR A 208 13.38 -7.33 0.67
C TYR A 208 13.09 -5.83 0.49
N VAL A 209 12.04 -5.27 1.12
CA VAL A 209 11.75 -3.83 1.04
C VAL A 209 12.95 -3.03 1.56
N ASP A 210 13.48 -3.41 2.71
CA ASP A 210 14.62 -2.75 3.33
C ASP A 210 15.89 -2.85 2.46
N SER A 211 16.15 -4.03 1.88
CA SER A 211 17.29 -4.24 0.98
C SER A 211 17.28 -3.36 -0.27
N TYR A 212 16.09 -2.92 -0.72
CA TYR A 212 15.93 -2.03 -1.87
C TYR A 212 16.01 -0.55 -1.54
N THR A 213 16.09 -0.16 -0.27
CA THR A 213 16.09 1.25 0.16
C THR A 213 17.14 2.08 -0.59
N GLN A 214 18.37 1.57 -0.72
CA GLN A 214 19.41 2.28 -1.48
C GLN A 214 19.05 2.48 -2.96
N ARG A 215 18.47 1.47 -3.62
CA ARG A 215 18.04 1.56 -5.03
C ARG A 215 16.90 2.55 -5.20
N ILE A 216 15.98 2.61 -4.23
CA ILE A 216 14.86 3.56 -4.20
C ILE A 216 15.39 4.99 -4.12
N PHE A 217 16.37 5.26 -3.26
CA PHE A 217 17.01 6.59 -3.20
C PHE A 217 17.76 6.96 -4.49
N LEU A 218 18.42 6.01 -5.14
CA LEU A 218 19.07 6.25 -6.44
C LEU A 218 18.02 6.58 -7.53
N LEU A 219 16.88 5.89 -7.54
CA LEU A 219 15.76 6.22 -8.43
C LEU A 219 15.22 7.63 -8.17
N MET A 220 15.08 8.01 -6.91
CA MET A 220 14.66 9.36 -6.54
C MET A 220 15.64 10.43 -7.08
N LEU A 221 16.95 10.21 -6.93
CA LEU A 221 17.96 11.10 -7.51
C LEU A 221 17.89 11.12 -9.03
N GLY A 222 17.72 9.96 -9.68
CA GLY A 222 17.52 9.84 -11.12
C GLY A 222 16.30 10.63 -11.62
N THR A 223 15.23 10.60 -10.86
CA THR A 223 13.99 11.35 -11.14
C THR A 223 14.23 12.85 -11.09
N PHE A 224 14.93 13.35 -10.07
CA PHE A 224 15.31 14.76 -9.99
C PHE A 224 16.27 15.16 -11.12
N LEU A 225 17.19 14.27 -11.52
CA LEU A 225 18.08 14.51 -12.66
C LEU A 225 17.30 14.63 -13.97
N VAL A 226 16.38 13.72 -14.26
CA VAL A 226 15.52 13.79 -15.46
C VAL A 226 14.75 15.12 -15.47
N MET A 227 14.14 15.48 -14.35
CA MET A 227 13.40 16.73 -14.20
C MET A 227 14.31 17.95 -14.40
N PHE A 228 15.54 17.92 -13.85
CA PHE A 228 16.54 18.97 -14.05
C PHE A 228 16.92 19.13 -15.52
N LEU A 229 17.16 18.03 -16.22
CA LEU A 229 17.51 18.05 -17.65
C LEU A 229 16.35 18.59 -18.49
N LEU A 230 15.11 18.22 -18.18
CA LEU A 230 13.93 18.77 -18.86
C LEU A 230 13.81 20.29 -18.64
N PHE A 231 14.00 20.77 -17.40
CA PHE A 231 13.98 22.21 -17.09
C PHE A 231 15.13 22.96 -17.78
N TYR A 232 16.32 22.38 -17.78
CA TYR A 232 17.47 22.99 -18.49
C TYR A 232 17.22 23.05 -20.00
N TYR A 233 16.73 21.99 -20.60
CA TYR A 233 16.34 21.96 -21.99
C TYR A 233 15.30 23.04 -22.33
N TRP A 234 14.35 23.23 -21.44
CA TRP A 234 13.27 24.21 -21.60
C TRP A 234 13.77 25.65 -21.45
N TYR A 235 14.40 25.97 -20.32
CA TYR A 235 14.84 27.36 -20.03
C TYR A 235 16.09 27.76 -20.78
N ARG A 236 16.94 26.82 -21.14
CA ARG A 236 18.29 27.07 -21.70
C ARG A 236 19.11 28.06 -20.86
N SER A 237 18.81 28.17 -19.60
CA SER A 237 19.43 29.07 -18.62
C SER A 237 19.63 28.32 -17.30
N LEU A 238 20.86 28.13 -16.88
CA LEU A 238 21.17 27.42 -15.63
C LEU A 238 20.53 28.11 -14.40
N ARG A 239 20.52 29.44 -14.39
CA ARG A 239 19.91 30.20 -13.28
C ARG A 239 18.41 29.94 -13.19
N ALA A 240 17.69 30.00 -14.30
CA ALA A 240 16.25 29.71 -14.33
C ALA A 240 15.92 28.25 -14.01
N THR A 241 16.86 27.34 -14.24
CA THR A 241 16.72 25.91 -13.87
C THR A 241 17.02 25.69 -12.39
N VAL A 242 18.07 26.30 -11.84
CA VAL A 242 18.50 26.06 -10.44
C VAL A 242 17.48 26.61 -9.43
N ILE A 243 16.83 27.74 -9.69
CA ILE A 243 15.88 28.35 -8.76
C ILE A 243 14.70 27.43 -8.41
N PRO A 244 13.99 26.78 -9.36
CA PRO A 244 12.96 25.79 -9.04
C PRO A 244 13.48 24.61 -8.23
N PHE A 245 14.71 24.14 -8.50
CA PHE A 245 15.31 23.04 -7.72
C PHE A 245 15.70 23.47 -6.31
N LEU A 246 16.16 24.72 -6.14
CA LEU A 246 16.41 25.28 -4.81
C LEU A 246 15.10 25.34 -3.99
N ALA A 247 14.02 25.83 -4.62
CA ALA A 247 12.70 25.85 -3.99
C ALA A 247 12.22 24.44 -3.64
N ALA A 248 12.37 23.46 -4.53
CA ALA A 248 12.05 22.06 -4.28
C ALA A 248 12.88 21.48 -3.12
N PHE A 249 14.16 21.76 -3.08
CA PHE A 249 15.08 21.29 -2.05
C PHE A 249 14.74 21.87 -0.66
N VAL A 250 14.56 23.19 -0.58
CA VAL A 250 14.16 23.85 0.68
C VAL A 250 12.81 23.33 1.16
N SER A 251 11.83 23.21 0.25
CA SER A 251 10.52 22.63 0.52
C SER A 251 10.65 21.19 1.04
N GLY A 252 11.51 20.39 0.41
CA GLY A 252 11.80 19.01 0.82
C GLY A 252 12.32 18.92 2.24
N LEU A 253 13.28 19.75 2.58
CA LEU A 253 13.86 19.78 3.93
C LEU A 253 12.84 20.19 4.99
N TRP A 254 11.94 21.14 4.69
CA TRP A 254 10.87 21.51 5.60
C TRP A 254 9.87 20.39 5.81
N GLY A 255 9.48 19.67 4.74
CA GLY A 255 8.55 18.53 4.82
C GLY A 255 9.13 17.38 5.62
N VAL A 256 10.37 16.96 5.32
CA VAL A 256 11.05 15.86 6.03
C VAL A 256 11.35 16.24 7.49
N GLY A 257 11.76 17.50 7.73
CA GLY A 257 11.98 17.99 9.08
C GLY A 257 10.69 18.02 9.92
N PHE A 258 9.57 18.33 9.30
CA PHE A 258 8.26 18.29 9.96
C PHE A 258 7.82 16.86 10.28
N MET A 259 8.05 15.89 9.38
CA MET A 259 7.82 14.48 9.67
C MET A 259 8.56 14.04 10.93
N GLN A 260 9.84 14.38 11.02
CA GLN A 260 10.66 14.06 12.19
C GLN A 260 10.19 14.79 13.46
N LEU A 261 9.70 16.03 13.33
CA LEU A 261 9.15 16.78 14.46
C LEU A 261 7.92 16.10 15.06
N LEU A 262 7.11 15.42 14.24
CA LEU A 262 5.97 14.61 14.67
C LEU A 262 6.38 13.21 15.17
N GLY A 263 7.66 12.87 15.15
CA GLY A 263 8.15 11.55 15.51
C GLY A 263 7.89 10.47 14.45
N TYR A 264 7.57 10.87 13.20
CA TYR A 264 7.32 9.94 12.11
C TYR A 264 8.62 9.47 11.47
N ASN A 265 8.65 8.21 11.02
CA ASN A 265 9.70 7.66 10.17
C ASN A 265 9.41 7.95 8.69
N LEU A 266 10.46 7.96 7.87
CA LEU A 266 10.32 7.94 6.42
C LEU A 266 10.27 6.50 5.93
N ASP A 267 9.11 6.08 5.44
CA ASP A 267 8.95 4.72 4.92
C ASP A 267 9.36 4.65 3.45
N PRO A 268 10.26 3.72 3.07
CA PRO A 268 10.68 3.54 1.67
C PRO A 268 9.53 3.32 0.70
N LEU A 269 8.45 2.66 1.10
CA LEU A 269 7.31 2.38 0.23
C LEU A 269 6.65 3.65 -0.32
N ILE A 270 6.58 4.70 0.49
CA ILE A 270 5.84 5.93 0.17
C ILE A 270 6.71 7.11 -0.29
N VAL A 271 8.02 6.90 -0.52
CA VAL A 271 8.96 7.96 -0.96
C VAL A 271 8.53 8.65 -2.26
N VAL A 272 7.66 8.03 -3.07
CA VAL A 272 7.07 8.67 -4.26
C VAL A 272 6.32 9.96 -3.91
N PHE A 273 5.63 10.02 -2.77
CA PHE A 273 4.90 11.24 -2.34
C PHE A 273 5.82 12.41 -1.98
N PRO A 274 6.82 12.26 -1.10
CA PRO A 274 7.84 13.27 -0.89
C PRO A 274 8.44 13.82 -2.19
N PHE A 275 8.79 12.95 -3.14
CA PHE A 275 9.26 13.37 -4.44
C PHE A 275 8.21 14.22 -5.18
N LEU A 276 6.97 13.76 -5.23
CA LEU A 276 5.88 14.45 -5.91
C LEU A 276 5.70 15.88 -5.37
N ILE A 277 5.67 16.04 -4.05
CA ILE A 277 5.46 17.36 -3.43
C ILE A 277 6.66 18.29 -3.66
N ALA A 278 7.89 17.76 -3.62
CA ALA A 278 9.08 18.54 -3.99
C ALA A 278 9.05 19.01 -5.46
N SER A 279 8.65 18.13 -6.37
CA SER A 279 8.51 18.49 -7.79
C SER A 279 7.38 19.51 -8.01
N ARG A 280 6.32 19.51 -7.20
CA ARG A 280 5.28 20.56 -7.23
C ARG A 280 5.84 21.93 -6.85
N ALA A 281 6.69 22.03 -5.83
CA ALA A 281 7.35 23.29 -5.49
C ALA A 281 8.16 23.85 -6.67
N ALA A 282 8.85 22.98 -7.44
CA ALA A 282 9.53 23.39 -8.65
C ALA A 282 8.55 23.88 -9.73
N CYS A 283 7.40 23.19 -9.93
CA CYS A 283 6.39 23.57 -10.92
C CYS A 283 5.73 24.92 -10.61
N HIS A 284 5.36 25.18 -9.35
CA HIS A 284 4.86 26.50 -8.94
C HIS A 284 5.90 27.59 -9.16
N THR A 285 7.18 27.29 -8.88
CA THR A 285 8.29 28.22 -9.13
C THR A 285 8.46 28.53 -10.62
N VAL A 286 8.24 27.56 -11.52
CA VAL A 286 8.24 27.78 -12.98
C VAL A 286 7.24 28.86 -13.39
N GLN A 287 6.03 28.80 -12.83
CA GLN A 287 4.98 29.79 -13.12
C GLN A 287 5.33 31.17 -12.60
N VAL A 288 5.92 31.24 -11.39
CA VAL A 288 6.44 32.50 -10.81
C VAL A 288 7.54 33.09 -11.70
N ILE A 289 8.48 32.27 -12.18
CA ILE A 289 9.56 32.73 -13.09
C ILE A 289 9.00 33.22 -14.44
N LYS A 290 8.02 32.52 -14.99
CA LYS A 290 7.36 32.93 -16.24
C LYS A 290 6.72 34.31 -16.07
N ARG A 291 5.90 34.47 -15.01
CA ARG A 291 5.26 35.77 -14.71
C ARG A 291 6.28 36.90 -14.47
N TYR A 292 7.34 36.58 -13.70
CA TYR A 292 8.46 37.54 -13.52
C TYR A 292 9.07 38.00 -14.85
N THR A 293 9.28 37.08 -15.77
CA THR A 293 9.86 37.41 -17.09
C THR A 293 8.91 38.28 -17.90
N GLU A 294 7.60 37.97 -17.89
CA GLU A 294 6.58 38.80 -18.55
C GLU A 294 6.57 40.25 -18.00
N GLU A 295 6.62 40.40 -16.67
CA GLU A 295 6.64 41.71 -16.01
C GLU A 295 7.94 42.48 -16.27
N CYS A 296 9.08 41.78 -16.40
CA CYS A 296 10.35 42.40 -16.77
C CYS A 296 10.39 42.89 -18.21
N LEU A 297 9.63 42.32 -19.15
CA LEU A 297 9.50 42.78 -20.50
C LEU A 297 8.79 44.16 -20.58
N VAL A 298 7.99 44.51 -19.59
CA VAL A 298 7.27 45.79 -19.52
C VAL A 298 8.19 46.92 -19.07
N ASP A 299 8.87 46.77 -17.90
CA ASP A 299 9.53 47.89 -17.22
C ASP A 299 11.06 47.76 -17.09
N GLN A 300 11.61 46.58 -17.36
CA GLN A 300 13.02 46.22 -17.13
C GLN A 300 13.53 46.51 -15.68
N ASP A 301 12.60 46.66 -14.72
CA ASP A 301 12.91 46.78 -13.29
C ASP A 301 12.56 45.48 -12.56
N GLY A 302 13.59 44.70 -12.18
CA GLY A 302 13.41 43.42 -11.49
C GLY A 302 12.72 43.51 -10.14
N LYS A 303 12.87 44.64 -9.40
CA LYS A 303 12.18 44.81 -8.11
C LYS A 303 10.72 45.14 -8.30
N ALA A 304 10.39 46.03 -9.23
CA ALA A 304 9.00 46.36 -9.56
C ALA A 304 8.28 45.13 -10.14
N ALA A 305 8.95 44.36 -11.01
CA ALA A 305 8.44 43.08 -11.52
C ALA A 305 8.13 42.09 -10.37
N CYS A 306 9.01 41.91 -9.37
CA CYS A 306 8.78 41.04 -8.23
C CYS A 306 7.55 41.44 -7.38
N LYS A 307 7.35 42.75 -7.16
CA LYS A 307 6.15 43.26 -6.46
C LYS A 307 4.86 42.89 -7.19
N ARG A 308 4.82 43.11 -8.52
CA ARG A 308 3.66 42.73 -9.35
C ARG A 308 3.44 41.22 -9.41
N VAL A 309 4.52 40.42 -9.45
CA VAL A 309 4.44 38.96 -9.39
C VAL A 309 3.79 38.50 -8.08
N ILE A 310 4.25 38.97 -6.92
CA ILE A 310 3.66 38.62 -5.63
C ILE A 310 2.18 39.00 -5.60
N THR A 311 1.82 40.21 -6.08
CA THR A 311 0.43 40.66 -6.08
C THR A 311 -0.45 39.85 -7.02
N GLY A 312 0.00 39.57 -8.27
CA GLY A 312 -0.79 38.87 -9.28
C GLY A 312 -0.85 37.35 -9.10
N MET A 313 0.22 36.75 -8.56
CA MET A 313 0.30 35.27 -8.37
C MET A 313 -0.18 34.82 -7.00
N PHE A 314 -0.43 35.72 -6.05
CA PHE A 314 -0.83 35.31 -4.70
C PHE A 314 -2.15 34.55 -4.71
N VAL A 315 -3.21 35.12 -5.31
CA VAL A 315 -4.53 34.47 -5.31
C VAL A 315 -4.51 33.14 -6.09
N PRO A 316 -4.08 33.07 -7.35
CA PRO A 316 -4.02 31.79 -8.06
C PRO A 316 -3.08 30.78 -7.41
N GLY A 317 -1.89 31.20 -6.97
CA GLY A 317 -0.92 30.33 -6.31
C GLY A 317 -1.41 29.81 -4.95
N PHE A 318 -2.02 30.70 -4.14
CA PHE A 318 -2.62 30.30 -2.86
C PHE A 318 -3.76 29.28 -3.07
N THR A 319 -4.63 29.53 -4.06
CA THR A 319 -5.74 28.60 -4.38
C THR A 319 -5.19 27.24 -4.81
N ALA A 320 -4.25 27.22 -5.74
CA ALA A 320 -3.63 26.01 -6.25
C ALA A 320 -2.99 25.19 -5.11
N ILE A 321 -2.15 25.81 -4.28
CA ILE A 321 -1.51 25.15 -3.15
C ILE A 321 -2.53 24.66 -2.11
N THR A 322 -3.61 25.43 -1.87
CA THR A 322 -4.67 25.02 -0.94
C THR A 322 -5.45 23.82 -1.47
N THR A 323 -5.74 23.75 -2.77
CA THR A 323 -6.40 22.57 -3.38
C THR A 323 -5.49 21.35 -3.36
N ASP A 324 -4.19 21.50 -3.57
CA ASP A 324 -3.21 20.42 -3.40
C ASP A 324 -3.23 19.90 -1.95
N ALA A 325 -3.14 20.80 -0.99
CA ALA A 325 -3.16 20.46 0.44
C ALA A 325 -4.46 19.74 0.85
N MET A 326 -5.61 20.19 0.32
CA MET A 326 -6.91 19.55 0.58
C MET A 326 -7.02 18.16 -0.05
N GLY A 327 -6.55 17.97 -1.28
CA GLY A 327 -6.51 16.64 -1.90
C GLY A 327 -5.68 15.63 -1.09
N ILE A 328 -4.60 16.09 -0.48
CA ILE A 328 -3.68 15.25 0.30
C ILE A 328 -4.23 14.99 1.71
N ILE A 329 -4.73 16.03 2.42
CA ILE A 329 -5.16 15.84 3.82
C ILE A 329 -6.34 14.86 3.94
N LEU A 330 -7.19 14.78 2.94
CA LEU A 330 -8.34 13.88 2.92
C LEU A 330 -7.96 12.40 2.90
N ILE A 331 -6.73 12.06 2.51
CA ILE A 331 -6.21 10.69 2.60
C ILE A 331 -6.09 10.28 4.08
N ALA A 332 -5.88 11.23 5.00
CA ALA A 332 -5.82 10.96 6.45
C ALA A 332 -7.14 10.43 7.03
N LEU A 333 -8.26 10.56 6.31
CA LEU A 333 -9.54 9.95 6.70
C LEU A 333 -9.49 8.41 6.63
N THR A 334 -8.56 7.85 5.84
CA THR A 334 -8.38 6.41 5.74
C THR A 334 -7.70 5.89 7.01
N PRO A 335 -8.24 4.89 7.71
CA PRO A 335 -7.68 4.39 8.97
C PRO A 335 -6.45 3.47 8.75
N ILE A 336 -5.57 3.82 7.82
CA ILE A 336 -4.29 3.15 7.54
C ILE A 336 -3.19 4.11 7.94
N GLN A 337 -2.40 3.76 8.94
CA GLN A 337 -1.50 4.68 9.63
C GLN A 337 -0.41 5.26 8.71
N ILE A 338 0.16 4.46 7.79
CA ILE A 338 1.15 4.94 6.82
C ILE A 338 0.57 6.06 5.93
N LEU A 339 -0.70 5.94 5.52
CA LEU A 339 -1.39 6.94 4.72
C LEU A 339 -1.69 8.21 5.53
N GLN A 340 -2.02 8.07 6.81
CA GLN A 340 -2.23 9.21 7.71
C GLN A 340 -0.94 9.99 7.94
N LYS A 341 0.15 9.30 8.26
CA LYS A 341 1.48 9.92 8.48
C LYS A 341 1.92 10.73 7.26
N ILE A 342 1.85 10.13 6.06
CA ILE A 342 2.25 10.83 4.84
C ILE A 342 1.31 11.97 4.48
N SER A 343 0.02 11.79 4.65
CA SER A 343 -1.00 12.81 4.36
C SER A 343 -0.79 14.06 5.21
N ILE A 344 -0.63 13.93 6.52
CA ILE A 344 -0.40 15.05 7.44
C ILE A 344 0.92 15.76 7.08
N SER A 345 1.98 15.00 6.87
CA SER A 345 3.30 15.55 6.56
C SER A 345 3.33 16.26 5.20
N CYS A 346 2.76 15.66 4.17
CA CYS A 346 2.69 16.25 2.84
C CYS A 346 1.75 17.47 2.77
N THR A 347 0.70 17.51 3.59
CA THR A 347 -0.17 18.69 3.69
C THR A 347 0.60 19.89 4.23
N PHE A 348 1.35 19.72 5.33
CA PHE A 348 2.25 20.78 5.83
C PHE A 348 3.24 21.19 4.75
N TRP A 349 3.83 20.24 4.06
CA TRP A 349 4.78 20.48 2.98
C TRP A 349 4.16 21.30 1.84
N CYS A 350 2.92 20.98 1.43
CA CYS A 350 2.19 21.80 0.44
C CYS A 350 1.98 23.23 0.96
N ILE A 351 1.50 23.41 2.19
CA ILE A 351 1.28 24.75 2.77
C ILE A 351 2.58 25.55 2.81
N ALA A 352 3.70 24.91 3.16
CA ALA A 352 5.02 25.55 3.17
C ALA A 352 5.43 26.12 1.79
N GLN A 353 4.90 25.57 0.70
CA GLN A 353 5.18 26.07 -0.66
C GLN A 353 4.63 27.50 -0.89
N ILE A 354 3.62 27.94 -0.13
CA ILE A 354 3.14 29.32 -0.18
C ILE A 354 4.31 30.25 0.16
N VAL A 355 5.04 29.95 1.24
CA VAL A 355 6.19 30.75 1.66
C VAL A 355 7.35 30.59 0.66
N ILE A 356 7.61 29.37 0.20
CA ILE A 356 8.79 29.08 -0.60
C ILE A 356 8.62 29.54 -2.06
N ALA A 357 7.53 29.14 -2.74
CA ALA A 357 7.34 29.47 -4.14
C ALA A 357 6.84 30.92 -4.37
N VAL A 358 5.90 31.39 -3.52
CA VAL A 358 5.26 32.70 -3.74
C VAL A 358 6.03 33.87 -3.09
N ILE A 359 6.80 33.62 -2.01
CA ILE A 359 7.51 34.67 -1.27
C ILE A 359 9.04 34.55 -1.48
N LEU A 360 9.66 33.41 -1.17
CA LEU A 360 11.11 33.24 -1.23
C LEU A 360 11.64 33.39 -2.66
N VAL A 361 10.97 32.78 -3.65
CA VAL A 361 11.43 32.84 -5.05
C VAL A 361 11.47 34.27 -5.61
N PRO A 362 10.42 35.11 -5.49
CA PRO A 362 10.50 36.53 -5.87
C PRO A 362 11.57 37.31 -5.09
N ILE A 363 11.76 37.01 -3.79
CA ILE A 363 12.85 37.65 -3.02
C ILE A 363 14.20 37.30 -3.65
N ILE A 364 14.48 36.03 -3.95
CA ILE A 364 15.72 35.61 -4.62
C ILE A 364 15.88 36.31 -5.98
N LEU A 365 14.83 36.34 -6.82
CA LEU A 365 14.84 37.01 -8.10
C LEU A 365 15.11 38.51 -7.99
N SER A 366 14.66 39.17 -6.92
CA SER A 366 14.91 40.61 -6.70
C SER A 366 16.38 40.95 -6.40
N PHE A 367 17.21 39.98 -6.02
CA PHE A 367 18.66 40.14 -5.85
C PHE A 367 19.47 39.82 -7.11
N LEU A 368 18.86 39.11 -8.07
CA LEU A 368 19.53 38.67 -9.25
C LEU A 368 19.34 39.65 -10.41
N PRO A 369 20.36 39.83 -11.27
CA PRO A 369 20.20 40.66 -12.47
C PRO A 369 19.26 39.92 -13.45
N ILE A 370 18.47 40.72 -14.19
CA ILE A 370 17.57 40.21 -15.23
C ILE A 370 18.41 39.45 -16.26
N SER A 371 17.96 38.25 -16.63
CA SER A 371 18.67 37.39 -17.60
C SER A 371 18.27 37.74 -19.05
N PRO A 372 19.15 38.29 -19.88
CA PRO A 372 18.83 38.63 -21.27
C PRO A 372 18.40 37.40 -22.09
N ARG A 373 19.04 36.22 -21.84
CA ARG A 373 18.71 34.95 -22.52
C ARG A 373 17.30 34.48 -22.21
N LEU A 374 16.83 34.73 -20.97
CA LEU A 374 15.48 34.35 -20.55
C LEU A 374 14.44 35.26 -21.23
N LEU A 375 14.68 36.57 -21.30
CA LEU A 375 13.82 37.51 -21.98
C LEU A 375 13.71 37.17 -23.48
N GLU A 376 14.84 37.03 -24.17
CA GLU A 376 14.89 36.67 -25.61
C GLU A 376 14.13 35.37 -25.93
N LYS A 377 14.20 34.37 -25.03
CA LYS A 377 13.48 33.10 -25.21
C LYS A 377 11.97 33.29 -25.17
N PHE A 378 11.47 34.09 -24.24
CA PHE A 378 10.02 34.29 -24.08
C PHE A 378 9.44 35.32 -25.04
N GLU A 379 10.28 36.12 -25.65
CA GLU A 379 9.90 37.03 -26.73
C GLU A 379 9.66 36.27 -28.07
N LYS A 380 10.44 35.21 -28.33
CA LYS A 380 10.32 34.38 -29.53
C LYS A 380 9.26 33.32 -29.37
N LYS A 381 8.20 33.32 -30.19
CA LYS A 381 7.19 32.27 -30.23
C LYS A 381 7.80 30.91 -30.60
N GLY A 382 7.74 29.95 -29.67
CA GLY A 382 8.25 28.61 -29.83
C GLY A 382 7.40 27.71 -30.72
N PHE A 383 7.83 26.45 -30.89
CA PHE A 383 7.07 25.43 -31.58
C PHE A 383 5.75 25.10 -30.81
N LEU A 384 5.82 25.04 -29.49
CA LEU A 384 4.67 24.76 -28.64
C LEU A 384 3.63 25.87 -28.69
N ASP A 385 4.05 27.15 -28.76
CA ASP A 385 3.12 28.28 -28.90
C ASP A 385 2.32 28.20 -30.20
N ARG A 386 2.95 27.74 -31.30
CA ARG A 386 2.27 27.54 -32.56
C ARG A 386 1.21 26.42 -32.50
N ILE A 387 1.52 25.33 -31.82
CA ILE A 387 0.57 24.22 -31.61
C ILE A 387 -0.59 24.71 -30.73
N LEU A 388 -0.28 25.31 -29.58
CA LEU A 388 -1.28 25.82 -28.64
C LEU A 388 -2.15 26.91 -29.27
N GLY A 389 -1.56 27.77 -30.09
CA GLY A 389 -2.31 28.76 -30.88
C GLY A 389 -3.31 28.12 -31.86
N LYS A 390 -2.92 27.04 -32.56
CA LYS A 390 -3.81 26.29 -33.45
C LYS A 390 -4.94 25.60 -32.65
N VAL A 391 -4.60 24.99 -31.51
CA VAL A 391 -5.59 24.39 -30.60
C VAL A 391 -6.53 25.45 -30.04
N GLY A 392 -6.01 26.62 -29.66
CA GLY A 392 -6.80 27.77 -29.23
C GLY A 392 -7.76 28.28 -30.31
N MET A 393 -7.32 28.33 -31.59
CA MET A 393 -8.19 28.69 -32.73
C MET A 393 -9.34 27.67 -32.91
N LEU A 394 -9.05 26.38 -32.75
CA LEU A 394 -10.05 25.31 -32.85
C LEU A 394 -11.09 25.41 -31.72
N ILE A 395 -10.61 25.54 -30.47
CA ILE A 395 -11.46 25.62 -29.29
C ILE A 395 -12.20 26.95 -29.20
N GLY A 396 -11.60 28.06 -29.60
CA GLY A 396 -12.27 29.34 -29.67
C GLY A 396 -13.37 29.44 -30.76
N GLY A 397 -13.44 28.42 -31.65
CA GLY A 397 -14.41 28.31 -32.71
C GLY A 397 -15.42 27.17 -32.50
N LYS A 398 -15.84 26.54 -33.61
CA LYS A 398 -16.84 25.43 -33.59
C LYS A 398 -16.32 24.17 -32.86
N GLY A 399 -15.02 24.00 -32.70
CA GLY A 399 -14.40 22.86 -32.00
C GLY A 399 -14.79 22.76 -30.52
N SER A 400 -15.12 23.90 -29.86
CA SER A 400 -15.58 23.89 -28.48
C SER A 400 -16.87 23.07 -28.30
N TRP A 401 -17.81 23.13 -29.24
CA TRP A 401 -19.03 22.35 -29.18
C TRP A 401 -18.78 20.84 -29.32
N VAL A 402 -17.81 20.43 -30.12
CA VAL A 402 -17.42 19.02 -30.26
C VAL A 402 -16.84 18.52 -28.94
N VAL A 403 -15.89 19.26 -28.35
CA VAL A 403 -15.29 18.91 -27.06
C VAL A 403 -16.34 18.89 -25.97
N PHE A 404 -17.24 19.86 -25.91
CA PHE A 404 -18.34 19.91 -24.94
C PHE A 404 -19.28 18.71 -25.05
N ALA A 405 -19.69 18.33 -26.28
CA ALA A 405 -20.56 17.18 -26.53
C ALA A 405 -19.88 15.83 -26.22
N MET A 406 -18.55 15.74 -26.28
CA MET A 406 -17.81 14.55 -25.91
C MET A 406 -17.82 14.27 -24.39
N VAL A 407 -17.98 15.30 -23.54
CA VAL A 407 -17.86 15.14 -22.07
C VAL A 407 -18.91 14.16 -21.51
N PRO A 408 -20.21 14.25 -21.80
CA PRO A 408 -21.18 13.26 -21.33
C PRO A 408 -20.84 11.83 -21.79
N VAL A 409 -20.35 11.67 -23.02
CA VAL A 409 -19.95 10.37 -23.57
C VAL A 409 -18.76 9.81 -22.79
N LEU A 410 -17.74 10.64 -22.52
CA LEU A 410 -16.58 10.24 -21.74
C LEU A 410 -16.95 9.89 -20.30
N ILE A 411 -17.91 10.60 -19.69
CA ILE A 411 -18.39 10.27 -18.34
C ILE A 411 -19.10 8.91 -18.34
N VAL A 412 -20.00 8.65 -19.31
CA VAL A 412 -20.73 7.38 -19.38
C VAL A 412 -19.79 6.20 -19.65
N LEU A 413 -18.92 6.31 -20.66
CA LEU A 413 -17.96 5.26 -20.98
C LEU A 413 -16.94 5.05 -19.84
N GLY A 414 -16.48 6.15 -19.25
CA GLY A 414 -15.58 6.09 -18.10
C GLY A 414 -16.25 5.48 -16.87
N TYR A 415 -17.54 5.75 -16.63
CA TYR A 415 -18.27 5.12 -15.52
C TYR A 415 -18.44 3.60 -15.73
N ILE A 416 -18.82 3.19 -16.96
CA ILE A 416 -18.94 1.76 -17.29
C ILE A 416 -17.60 1.05 -17.11
N GLY A 417 -16.50 1.63 -17.61
CA GLY A 417 -15.17 1.06 -17.43
C GLY A 417 -14.72 1.03 -15.97
N ALA A 418 -14.90 2.14 -15.24
CA ALA A 418 -14.55 2.23 -13.84
C ALA A 418 -15.35 1.27 -12.94
N SER A 419 -16.59 0.94 -13.29
CA SER A 419 -17.44 0.01 -12.51
C SER A 419 -16.92 -1.44 -12.52
N THR A 420 -16.04 -1.78 -13.44
CA THR A 420 -15.42 -3.12 -13.51
C THR A 420 -14.14 -3.24 -12.67
N ILE A 421 -13.67 -2.16 -12.04
CA ILE A 421 -12.44 -2.18 -11.26
C ILE A 421 -12.61 -3.02 -9.99
N GLN A 422 -11.62 -3.86 -9.72
CA GLN A 422 -11.60 -4.68 -8.51
C GLN A 422 -10.84 -3.97 -7.39
N VAL A 423 -11.28 -4.20 -6.15
CA VAL A 423 -10.61 -3.74 -4.94
C VAL A 423 -9.82 -4.89 -4.34
N GLY A 424 -8.59 -4.61 -3.88
CA GLY A 424 -7.72 -5.59 -3.24
C GLY A 424 -6.85 -6.38 -4.21
N GLU A 425 -6.39 -7.55 -3.79
CA GLU A 425 -5.42 -8.36 -4.54
C GLU A 425 -6.12 -9.16 -5.65
N ALA A 426 -5.75 -8.93 -6.90
CA ALA A 426 -6.25 -9.68 -8.06
C ALA A 426 -5.37 -10.85 -8.45
N SER A 427 -4.13 -10.90 -7.98
CA SER A 427 -3.18 -11.98 -8.24
C SER A 427 -2.69 -12.60 -6.95
N PRO A 428 -2.37 -13.91 -6.96
CA PRO A 428 -1.73 -14.54 -5.83
C PRO A 428 -0.32 -13.94 -5.61
N GLY A 429 0.11 -13.83 -4.36
CA GLY A 429 1.39 -13.25 -3.98
C GLY A 429 1.26 -11.89 -3.30
N SER A 430 2.34 -11.15 -3.20
CA SER A 430 2.38 -9.82 -2.62
C SER A 430 2.35 -8.74 -3.70
N SER A 431 1.37 -7.84 -3.64
CA SER A 431 1.28 -6.66 -4.53
C SER A 431 2.41 -5.65 -4.35
N LEU A 432 3.24 -5.82 -3.32
CA LEU A 432 4.43 -4.98 -3.13
C LEU A 432 5.50 -5.24 -4.19
N PHE A 433 5.59 -6.48 -4.70
CA PHE A 433 6.64 -6.94 -5.61
C PHE A 433 6.11 -7.36 -6.96
N TRP A 434 6.97 -7.30 -7.96
CA TRP A 434 6.65 -7.79 -9.29
C TRP A 434 6.31 -9.28 -9.28
N PRO A 435 5.41 -9.77 -10.17
CA PRO A 435 5.05 -11.21 -10.21
C PRO A 435 6.25 -12.14 -10.40
N TRP A 436 7.28 -11.69 -11.13
CA TRP A 436 8.51 -12.45 -11.38
C TRP A 436 9.56 -12.31 -10.27
N HIS A 437 9.30 -11.50 -9.24
CA HIS A 437 10.20 -11.36 -8.10
C HIS A 437 10.35 -12.67 -7.33
N ARG A 438 11.56 -12.97 -6.79
CA ARG A 438 11.84 -14.22 -6.09
C ARG A 438 10.81 -14.52 -4.99
N LEU A 439 10.50 -13.56 -4.15
CA LEU A 439 9.51 -13.71 -3.08
C LEU A 439 8.13 -14.20 -3.62
N ASN A 440 7.65 -13.62 -4.71
CA ASN A 440 6.39 -14.02 -5.32
C ASN A 440 6.49 -15.41 -5.98
N ARG A 441 7.58 -15.70 -6.66
CA ARG A 441 7.81 -17.04 -7.24
C ARG A 441 7.87 -18.13 -6.16
N ASP A 442 8.57 -17.87 -5.06
CA ASP A 442 8.65 -18.79 -3.94
C ASP A 442 7.30 -18.91 -3.23
N GLY A 443 6.59 -17.79 -3.01
CA GLY A 443 5.23 -17.79 -2.49
C GLY A 443 4.25 -18.59 -3.37
N PHE A 444 4.35 -18.46 -4.69
CA PHE A 444 3.53 -19.27 -5.62
C PHE A 444 3.86 -20.75 -5.53
N ARG A 445 5.14 -21.13 -5.50
CA ARG A 445 5.54 -22.54 -5.35
C ARG A 445 4.99 -23.13 -4.06
N ILE A 446 5.08 -22.41 -2.94
CA ILE A 446 4.53 -22.85 -1.66
C ILE A 446 3.00 -22.96 -1.74
N MET A 447 2.31 -21.95 -2.22
CA MET A 447 0.85 -21.90 -2.25
C MET A 447 0.24 -23.00 -3.13
N PHE A 448 0.82 -23.25 -4.32
CA PHE A 448 0.33 -24.32 -5.20
C PHE A 448 0.76 -25.73 -4.77
N SER A 449 1.78 -25.82 -3.91
CA SER A 449 2.28 -27.10 -3.41
C SER A 449 1.67 -27.47 -2.05
N MET A 450 1.65 -26.52 -1.14
CA MET A 450 1.16 -26.64 0.25
C MET A 450 0.42 -25.35 0.61
N PRO A 451 -0.92 -25.31 0.55
CA PRO A 451 -1.70 -24.08 0.74
C PRO A 451 -1.75 -23.64 2.21
N ILE A 452 -0.60 -23.27 2.76
CA ILE A 452 -0.40 -22.94 4.17
C ILE A 452 -0.09 -21.46 4.41
N LEU A 453 0.17 -20.67 3.34
CA LEU A 453 0.59 -19.26 3.46
C LEU A 453 -0.54 -18.30 3.77
N SER A 454 -1.78 -18.72 3.69
CA SER A 454 -2.94 -17.85 3.82
C SER A 454 -3.90 -18.35 4.92
N PRO A 455 -3.44 -18.45 6.19
CA PRO A 455 -4.32 -18.86 7.27
C PRO A 455 -5.29 -17.72 7.64
N LEU A 456 -6.56 -18.08 7.77
CA LEU A 456 -7.58 -17.31 8.46
C LEU A 456 -7.68 -17.85 9.89
N LEU A 457 -7.50 -17.00 10.87
CA LEU A 457 -7.66 -17.33 12.27
C LEU A 457 -9.02 -16.86 12.78
N VAL A 458 -9.78 -17.76 13.34
CA VAL A 458 -11.06 -17.47 13.99
C VAL A 458 -10.96 -17.96 15.43
N VAL A 459 -11.27 -17.08 16.39
CA VAL A 459 -11.19 -17.42 17.81
C VAL A 459 -12.58 -17.53 18.39
N VAL A 460 -12.80 -18.56 19.17
CA VAL A 460 -13.94 -18.68 20.08
C VAL A 460 -13.44 -18.24 21.44
N GLU A 461 -13.97 -17.15 21.98
CA GLU A 461 -13.49 -16.51 23.22
C GLU A 461 -14.65 -16.26 24.19
N GLY A 462 -14.41 -16.58 25.46
CA GLY A 462 -15.23 -16.22 26.60
C GLY A 462 -14.64 -15.02 27.38
N GLU A 463 -15.28 -14.66 28.47
CA GLU A 463 -14.88 -13.53 29.33
C GLU A 463 -14.16 -13.98 30.61
N LYS A 464 -14.43 -15.20 31.09
CA LYS A 464 -13.91 -15.71 32.35
C LYS A 464 -13.13 -17.01 32.17
N GLN A 465 -12.26 -17.29 33.08
CA GLN A 465 -11.54 -18.55 33.17
C GLN A 465 -12.52 -19.74 33.14
N TYR A 466 -12.18 -20.76 32.36
CA TYR A 466 -12.94 -21.97 32.10
C TYR A 466 -14.23 -21.80 31.28
N ASP A 467 -14.54 -20.63 30.72
CA ASP A 467 -15.72 -20.42 29.88
C ASP A 467 -15.78 -21.40 28.70
N LEU A 468 -14.61 -21.77 28.13
CA LEU A 468 -14.54 -22.72 27.00
C LEU A 468 -15.10 -24.11 27.33
N VAL A 469 -15.02 -24.55 28.58
CA VAL A 469 -15.41 -25.87 29.06
C VAL A 469 -16.54 -25.82 30.11
N SER A 470 -17.14 -24.66 30.31
CA SER A 470 -18.29 -24.47 31.20
C SER A 470 -19.56 -24.18 30.39
N CYS A 471 -20.72 -24.61 30.91
CA CYS A 471 -22.00 -24.32 30.29
C CYS A 471 -22.97 -23.74 31.30
N GLU A 472 -23.73 -22.75 30.84
CA GLU A 472 -24.70 -22.04 31.67
C GLU A 472 -25.73 -23.00 32.28
N GLY A 473 -25.88 -22.96 33.60
CA GLY A 473 -26.82 -23.80 34.34
C GLY A 473 -26.34 -25.21 34.68
N ARG A 474 -25.10 -25.58 34.38
CA ARG A 474 -24.47 -26.85 34.73
C ARG A 474 -23.33 -26.62 35.73
N GLN A 475 -23.24 -27.45 36.78
CA GLN A 475 -22.11 -27.43 37.73
C GLN A 475 -20.90 -28.23 37.22
N GLU A 476 -21.08 -29.05 36.18
CA GLU A 476 -20.04 -29.89 35.57
C GLU A 476 -19.53 -29.28 34.30
N THR A 477 -18.26 -29.61 33.95
CA THR A 477 -17.65 -29.26 32.65
C THR A 477 -18.46 -29.84 31.49
N CYS A 478 -18.63 -29.08 30.40
CA CYS A 478 -19.39 -29.54 29.25
C CYS A 478 -18.59 -29.29 27.93
N GLY A 479 -18.93 -30.08 26.92
CA GLY A 479 -18.29 -30.06 25.63
C GLY A 479 -19.02 -29.25 24.54
N ASP A 480 -20.09 -28.52 24.88
CA ASP A 480 -20.96 -27.88 23.88
C ASP A 480 -20.23 -26.85 23.04
N HIS A 481 -19.35 -26.04 23.64
CA HIS A 481 -18.55 -25.05 22.90
C HIS A 481 -17.51 -25.72 21.97
N LEU A 482 -16.93 -26.84 22.41
CA LEU A 482 -15.99 -27.62 21.60
C LEU A 482 -16.70 -28.35 20.45
N LYS A 483 -17.96 -28.81 20.66
CA LYS A 483 -18.81 -29.32 19.56
C LYS A 483 -19.12 -28.24 18.54
N GLU A 484 -19.39 -27.01 18.99
CA GLU A 484 -19.63 -25.89 18.10
C GLU A 484 -18.41 -25.57 17.23
N ILE A 485 -17.19 -25.64 17.79
CA ILE A 485 -15.95 -25.51 17.03
C ILE A 485 -15.86 -26.60 15.94
N TYR A 486 -16.20 -27.84 16.28
CA TYR A 486 -16.20 -28.96 15.33
C TYR A 486 -17.22 -28.75 14.19
N GLU A 487 -18.45 -28.32 14.51
CA GLU A 487 -19.50 -28.05 13.53
C GLU A 487 -19.12 -26.90 12.61
N PHE A 488 -18.52 -25.84 13.19
CA PHE A 488 -17.96 -24.71 12.39
C PHE A 488 -16.87 -25.17 11.42
N GLU A 489 -15.90 -25.99 11.89
CA GLU A 489 -14.85 -26.52 11.03
C GLU A 489 -15.43 -27.38 9.90
N ARG A 490 -16.42 -28.23 10.20
CA ARG A 490 -17.11 -29.06 9.20
C ARG A 490 -17.78 -28.20 8.15
N TYR A 491 -18.54 -27.18 8.59
CA TYR A 491 -19.21 -26.23 7.69
C TYR A 491 -18.22 -25.50 6.79
N MET A 492 -17.07 -25.09 7.32
CA MET A 492 -16.05 -24.40 6.55
C MET A 492 -15.35 -25.33 5.54
N ARG A 493 -15.10 -26.59 5.88
CA ARG A 493 -14.53 -27.58 4.94
C ARG A 493 -15.44 -27.87 3.74
N GLU A 494 -16.75 -27.74 3.92
CA GLU A 494 -17.74 -27.89 2.87
C GLU A 494 -17.92 -26.64 2.00
N THR A 495 -17.03 -25.64 2.10
CA THR A 495 -17.08 -24.43 1.28
C THR A 495 -16.95 -24.77 -0.20
N PRO A 496 -17.90 -24.32 -1.08
CA PRO A 496 -17.87 -24.60 -2.50
C PRO A 496 -16.59 -24.11 -3.18
N GLY A 497 -16.16 -24.79 -4.24
CA GLY A 497 -15.01 -24.39 -5.05
C GLY A 497 -13.64 -24.69 -4.44
N ARG A 498 -13.59 -25.52 -3.37
CA ARG A 498 -12.35 -25.85 -2.64
C ARG A 498 -11.55 -24.60 -2.25
N LEU A 499 -12.25 -23.57 -1.79
CA LEU A 499 -11.62 -22.32 -1.32
C LEU A 499 -10.97 -22.51 0.05
N VAL A 500 -11.53 -23.39 0.88
CA VAL A 500 -10.94 -23.88 2.14
C VAL A 500 -10.31 -25.22 1.85
N MET A 501 -9.03 -25.35 2.13
CA MET A 501 -8.26 -26.57 1.87
C MET A 501 -8.32 -27.53 3.03
N PHE A 502 -8.12 -27.05 4.25
CA PHE A 502 -8.27 -27.78 5.48
C PHE A 502 -8.40 -26.82 6.68
N THR A 503 -8.84 -27.35 7.80
CA THR A 503 -8.98 -26.63 9.07
C THR A 503 -8.19 -27.33 10.16
N ARG A 504 -7.71 -26.56 11.13
CA ARG A 504 -7.01 -27.07 12.31
C ARG A 504 -7.48 -26.32 13.55
N SER A 505 -7.84 -27.07 14.57
CA SER A 505 -8.08 -26.58 15.90
C SER A 505 -7.80 -27.67 16.93
N ILE A 506 -8.02 -27.38 18.18
CA ILE A 506 -7.87 -28.37 19.25
C ILE A 506 -8.81 -29.57 19.05
N VAL A 507 -10.00 -29.36 18.50
CA VAL A 507 -11.02 -30.43 18.35
C VAL A 507 -10.60 -31.50 17.34
N GLY A 508 -9.72 -31.19 16.38
CA GLY A 508 -9.14 -32.15 15.45
C GLY A 508 -8.33 -33.25 16.15
N THR A 509 -7.84 -32.99 17.36
CA THR A 509 -7.06 -33.96 18.15
C THR A 509 -7.93 -34.97 18.89
N PHE A 510 -9.25 -34.72 19.04
CA PHE A 510 -10.14 -35.57 19.87
C PHE A 510 -10.41 -36.90 19.22
N SER A 511 -10.51 -36.98 17.91
CA SER A 511 -10.62 -38.26 17.18
C SER A 511 -9.40 -39.14 17.42
N GLY A 512 -8.20 -38.56 17.45
CA GLY A 512 -6.97 -39.24 17.83
C GLY A 512 -6.98 -39.73 19.29
N ALA A 513 -7.55 -38.95 20.21
CA ALA A 513 -7.68 -39.35 21.61
C ALA A 513 -8.63 -40.58 21.77
N GLY A 514 -9.74 -40.61 21.02
CA GLY A 514 -10.63 -41.76 20.95
C GLY A 514 -9.94 -43.03 20.44
N TRP A 515 -9.26 -42.92 19.29
CA TRP A 515 -8.45 -43.97 18.73
C TRP A 515 -7.39 -44.50 19.72
N LEU A 516 -6.68 -43.61 20.39
CA LEU A 516 -5.71 -43.96 21.43
C LEU A 516 -6.31 -44.73 22.61
N SER A 517 -7.45 -44.27 23.07
CA SER A 517 -8.12 -44.89 24.22
C SER A 517 -8.63 -46.32 23.94
N HIS A 518 -8.72 -46.69 22.67
CA HIS A 518 -9.18 -48.00 22.21
C HIS A 518 -8.09 -48.78 21.45
N GLU A 519 -6.86 -48.67 21.98
CA GLU A 519 -5.72 -49.49 21.54
C GLU A 519 -5.35 -49.33 20.04
N GLY A 520 -5.72 -48.21 19.44
CA GLY A 520 -5.43 -47.90 18.05
C GLY A 520 -6.43 -48.50 17.05
N ASP A 521 -7.63 -48.93 17.50
CA ASP A 521 -8.68 -49.38 16.61
C ASP A 521 -9.20 -48.24 15.72
N PRO A 522 -9.05 -48.31 14.37
CA PRO A 522 -9.49 -47.25 13.45
C PRO A 522 -10.99 -46.92 13.53
N ASN A 523 -11.82 -47.83 14.01
CA ASN A 523 -13.25 -47.61 14.18
C ASN A 523 -13.54 -46.51 15.22
N TRP A 524 -12.59 -46.20 16.11
CA TRP A 524 -12.69 -45.16 17.13
C TRP A 524 -12.05 -43.82 16.71
N TYR A 525 -11.63 -43.69 15.47
CA TYR A 525 -11.11 -42.43 14.94
C TYR A 525 -12.26 -41.55 14.45
N PHE A 526 -13.07 -41.06 15.36
CA PHE A 526 -14.18 -40.13 15.10
C PHE A 526 -14.30 -39.07 16.21
N PHE A 527 -14.96 -37.94 15.90
CA PHE A 527 -15.21 -36.93 16.90
C PHE A 527 -16.21 -37.46 17.96
N PRO A 528 -15.85 -37.36 19.25
CA PRO A 528 -16.71 -37.91 20.31
C PRO A 528 -18.11 -37.23 20.36
N THR A 529 -19.14 -38.01 20.69
CA THR A 529 -20.51 -37.48 20.75
C THR A 529 -20.95 -37.08 22.14
N ASN A 530 -20.32 -37.63 23.19
CA ASN A 530 -20.65 -37.32 24.56
C ASN A 530 -19.67 -36.34 25.23
N ASP A 531 -20.19 -35.56 26.20
CA ASP A 531 -19.40 -34.49 26.84
C ASP A 531 -18.18 -35.01 27.59
N ARG A 532 -18.27 -36.19 28.22
CA ARG A 532 -17.14 -36.74 28.99
C ARG A 532 -15.94 -37.08 28.10
N GLU A 533 -16.18 -37.69 26.95
CA GLU A 533 -15.10 -38.01 26.01
C GLU A 533 -14.52 -36.75 25.39
N ILE A 534 -15.35 -35.73 25.08
CA ILE A 534 -14.87 -34.44 24.55
C ILE A 534 -13.98 -33.76 25.57
N ILE A 535 -14.43 -33.63 26.81
CA ILE A 535 -13.62 -33.00 27.88
C ILE A 535 -12.39 -33.85 28.22
N TYR A 536 -12.49 -35.17 28.16
CA TYR A 536 -11.33 -36.05 28.32
C TYR A 536 -10.29 -35.79 27.22
N GLY A 537 -10.70 -35.70 25.94
CA GLY A 537 -9.83 -35.36 24.81
C GLY A 537 -9.17 -33.99 24.97
N TYR A 538 -9.97 -33.00 25.40
CA TYR A 538 -9.49 -31.65 25.69
C TYR A 538 -8.43 -31.66 26.80
N ARG A 539 -8.75 -32.22 27.95
CA ARG A 539 -7.84 -32.25 29.11
C ARG A 539 -6.59 -33.07 28.82
N ARG A 540 -6.70 -34.15 28.08
CA ARG A 540 -5.55 -34.95 27.66
C ARG A 540 -4.61 -34.13 26.76
N PHE A 541 -5.13 -33.42 25.78
CA PHE A 541 -4.34 -32.59 24.91
C PHE A 541 -3.66 -31.45 25.68
N THR A 542 -4.36 -30.75 26.52
CA THR A 542 -3.82 -29.62 27.29
C THR A 542 -2.82 -30.05 28.35
N SER A 543 -2.99 -31.25 28.97
CA SER A 543 -2.05 -31.77 29.97
C SER A 543 -0.83 -32.49 29.41
N MET A 544 -0.92 -33.06 28.20
CA MET A 544 0.16 -33.77 27.51
C MET A 544 0.81 -32.93 26.43
N GLY A 545 0.25 -31.75 26.15
CA GLY A 545 0.72 -30.87 25.12
C GLY A 545 2.14 -30.38 25.39
N THR A 546 3.00 -30.50 24.39
CA THR A 546 4.33 -29.86 24.41
C THR A 546 4.14 -28.35 24.37
N PRO A 547 4.85 -27.57 25.20
CA PRO A 547 4.84 -26.12 25.10
C PRO A 547 5.05 -25.67 23.65
N GLY A 548 4.21 -24.71 23.17
CA GLY A 548 4.20 -24.24 21.80
C GLY A 548 3.33 -25.03 20.81
N VAL A 549 2.85 -26.23 21.14
CA VAL A 549 1.90 -26.98 20.32
C VAL A 549 0.46 -26.74 20.77
N SER A 550 0.18 -26.92 22.07
CA SER A 550 -1.13 -26.60 22.66
C SER A 550 -1.46 -25.11 22.55
N ASP A 551 -0.47 -24.28 22.81
CA ASP A 551 -0.60 -22.83 22.86
C ASP A 551 -1.01 -22.18 21.52
N ARG A 552 -0.93 -22.92 20.42
CA ARG A 552 -1.47 -22.49 19.11
C ARG A 552 -2.98 -22.61 19.01
N PHE A 553 -3.57 -23.53 19.76
CA PHE A 553 -4.99 -23.86 19.60
C PHE A 553 -5.84 -23.45 20.77
N CYS A 554 -5.28 -23.31 21.96
CA CYS A 554 -6.01 -22.87 23.15
C CYS A 554 -5.07 -22.22 24.15
N ASP A 555 -5.62 -21.42 25.05
CA ASP A 555 -4.94 -20.85 26.20
C ASP A 555 -4.98 -21.87 27.35
N ALA A 556 -4.12 -22.88 27.24
CA ALA A 556 -4.09 -23.99 28.21
C ALA A 556 -3.87 -23.48 29.65
N GLY A 557 -4.79 -23.82 30.54
CA GLY A 557 -4.76 -23.38 31.95
C GLY A 557 -5.71 -22.22 32.28
N GLU A 558 -6.00 -21.32 31.35
CA GLU A 558 -7.06 -20.31 31.47
C GLU A 558 -8.39 -20.85 30.94
N ASP A 559 -8.35 -21.67 29.88
CA ASP A 559 -9.50 -22.27 29.20
C ASP A 559 -10.56 -21.23 28.79
N THR A 560 -10.09 -20.03 28.35
CA THR A 560 -10.96 -18.90 27.97
C THR A 560 -11.17 -18.82 26.46
N ALA A 561 -10.20 -19.31 25.68
CA ALA A 561 -10.23 -19.15 24.23
C ALA A 561 -9.70 -20.36 23.48
N ALA A 562 -10.26 -20.62 22.31
CA ALA A 562 -9.75 -21.60 21.34
C ALA A 562 -9.60 -20.97 19.96
N ASN A 563 -8.48 -21.25 19.32
CA ASN A 563 -8.12 -20.76 18.00
C ASN A 563 -8.41 -21.81 16.92
N ILE A 564 -9.10 -21.39 15.87
CA ILE A 564 -9.42 -22.20 14.70
C ILE A 564 -8.63 -21.64 13.52
N ILE A 565 -7.78 -22.46 12.94
CA ILE A 565 -6.93 -22.11 11.79
C ILE A 565 -7.58 -22.69 10.53
N ILE A 566 -8.01 -21.83 9.64
CA ILE A 566 -8.61 -22.20 8.35
C ILE A 566 -7.58 -21.87 7.27
N TYR A 567 -7.10 -22.88 6.59
CA TYR A 567 -6.15 -22.71 5.48
C TYR A 567 -6.89 -22.53 4.17
N CYS A 568 -6.78 -21.35 3.60
CA CYS A 568 -7.43 -20.98 2.35
C CYS A 568 -6.52 -21.25 1.16
N ARG A 569 -7.12 -21.52 0.00
CA ARG A 569 -6.42 -21.80 -1.26
C ARG A 569 -5.48 -20.66 -1.66
N ASP A 570 -5.96 -19.45 -1.55
CA ASP A 570 -5.23 -18.21 -1.88
C ASP A 570 -5.81 -17.04 -1.07
N LYS A 571 -5.22 -15.84 -1.23
CA LYS A 571 -5.68 -14.61 -0.58
C LYS A 571 -6.20 -13.57 -1.60
N MET A 572 -6.63 -14.02 -2.77
CA MET A 572 -7.26 -13.12 -3.75
C MET A 572 -8.62 -12.63 -3.25
N THR A 573 -8.98 -11.42 -3.64
CA THR A 573 -10.23 -10.79 -3.18
C THR A 573 -11.49 -11.66 -3.37
N PRO A 574 -11.70 -12.36 -4.49
CA PRO A 574 -12.86 -13.25 -4.64
C PRO A 574 -12.88 -14.38 -3.61
N THR A 575 -11.71 -14.97 -3.30
CA THR A 575 -11.58 -16.02 -2.27
C THR A 575 -11.87 -15.45 -0.89
N ILE A 576 -11.30 -14.26 -0.58
CA ILE A 576 -11.54 -13.56 0.70
C ILE A 576 -13.02 -13.30 0.90
N ASN A 577 -13.68 -12.69 -0.07
CA ASN A 577 -15.11 -12.34 0.03
C ASN A 577 -15.99 -13.58 0.21
N ALA A 578 -15.71 -14.66 -0.54
CA ALA A 578 -16.47 -15.90 -0.42
C ALA A 578 -16.27 -16.59 0.94
N VAL A 579 -15.02 -16.72 1.41
CA VAL A 579 -14.72 -17.36 2.70
C VAL A 579 -15.23 -16.53 3.87
N MET A 580 -14.99 -15.21 3.89
CA MET A 580 -15.48 -14.32 4.93
C MET A 580 -17.01 -14.25 4.95
N GLY A 581 -17.65 -14.24 3.78
CA GLY A 581 -19.11 -14.35 3.68
C GLY A 581 -19.64 -15.63 4.30
N ARG A 582 -18.98 -16.76 4.06
CA ARG A 582 -19.32 -18.06 4.62
C ARG A 582 -19.16 -18.11 6.14
N VAL A 583 -18.07 -17.51 6.65
CA VAL A 583 -17.85 -17.39 8.11
C VAL A 583 -18.94 -16.54 8.76
N LYS A 584 -19.23 -15.37 8.21
CA LYS A 584 -20.29 -14.47 8.71
C LYS A 584 -21.67 -15.18 8.68
N GLU A 585 -21.95 -15.88 7.59
CA GLU A 585 -23.21 -16.66 7.45
C GLU A 585 -23.36 -17.73 8.55
N TYR A 586 -22.28 -18.48 8.86
CA TYR A 586 -22.32 -19.44 9.94
C TYR A 586 -22.62 -18.78 11.28
N ILE A 587 -21.91 -17.70 11.60
CA ILE A 587 -22.07 -16.99 12.88
C ILE A 587 -23.48 -16.46 13.04
N GLU A 588 -24.08 -15.91 11.97
CA GLU A 588 -25.42 -15.31 12.02
C GLU A 588 -26.56 -16.34 12.02
N LYS A 589 -26.41 -17.44 11.26
CA LYS A 589 -27.53 -18.37 11.00
C LYS A 589 -27.42 -19.71 11.68
N HIS A 590 -26.21 -20.18 11.97
CA HIS A 590 -25.94 -21.54 12.39
C HIS A 590 -25.31 -21.65 13.78
N SER A 591 -24.65 -20.61 14.26
CA SER A 591 -23.96 -20.63 15.54
C SER A 591 -24.93 -20.83 16.69
N LYS A 592 -24.58 -21.76 17.60
CA LYS A 592 -25.29 -22.07 18.83
C LYS A 592 -24.59 -21.53 20.07
N LEU A 593 -23.46 -20.78 19.89
CA LEU A 593 -22.76 -20.15 21.00
C LEU A 593 -23.68 -19.15 21.70
N LYS A 594 -23.64 -19.17 23.01
CA LYS A 594 -24.36 -18.22 23.87
C LYS A 594 -23.35 -17.33 24.60
N PRO A 595 -23.70 -16.08 24.88
CA PRO A 595 -22.88 -15.26 25.78
C PRO A 595 -22.52 -15.96 27.07
N PRO A 596 -21.30 -15.84 27.61
CA PRO A 596 -20.25 -14.91 27.17
C PRO A 596 -19.41 -15.38 25.95
N MET A 597 -19.57 -16.64 25.52
CA MET A 597 -18.82 -17.20 24.40
C MET A 597 -19.23 -16.59 23.07
N LYS A 598 -18.26 -16.17 22.25
CA LYS A 598 -18.50 -15.61 20.93
C LYS A 598 -17.35 -15.88 19.95
N PHE A 599 -17.69 -15.91 18.67
CA PHE A 599 -16.70 -15.90 17.61
C PHE A 599 -16.07 -14.52 17.46
N LYS A 600 -14.76 -14.47 17.37
CA LYS A 600 -13.96 -13.27 17.07
C LYS A 600 -13.28 -13.43 15.71
N LEU A 601 -13.53 -12.49 14.81
CA LEU A 601 -12.99 -12.41 13.46
C LEU A 601 -11.97 -11.27 13.38
N ALA A 602 -11.02 -11.33 12.59
CA ALA A 602 -10.40 -12.40 11.81
C ALA A 602 -8.89 -12.19 11.93
N GLY A 603 -8.19 -13.19 12.43
CA GLY A 603 -6.73 -13.13 12.53
C GLY A 603 -6.03 -13.73 11.32
N GLY A 604 -4.69 -13.76 11.37
CA GLY A 604 -3.84 -14.31 10.34
C GLY A 604 -3.71 -13.43 9.10
N ALA A 605 -2.85 -13.85 8.17
CA ALA A 605 -2.57 -13.09 6.94
C ALA A 605 -3.83 -12.87 6.07
N PHE A 606 -4.75 -13.83 6.08
CA PHE A 606 -6.01 -13.73 5.34
C PHE A 606 -6.97 -12.72 5.98
N GLY A 607 -7.12 -12.73 7.31
CA GLY A 607 -7.97 -11.78 8.03
C GLY A 607 -7.45 -10.35 7.94
N VAL A 608 -6.14 -10.16 8.00
CA VAL A 608 -5.48 -8.87 7.77
C VAL A 608 -5.80 -8.33 6.38
N GLN A 609 -5.69 -9.17 5.34
CA GLN A 609 -6.00 -8.74 3.97
C GLN A 609 -7.49 -8.44 3.79
N ALA A 610 -8.38 -9.19 4.45
CA ALA A 610 -9.81 -8.91 4.47
C ALA A 610 -10.09 -7.52 5.06
N ALA A 611 -9.48 -7.18 6.21
CA ALA A 611 -9.61 -5.87 6.84
C ALA A 611 -9.12 -4.73 5.92
N VAL A 612 -7.97 -4.92 5.28
CA VAL A 612 -7.42 -3.93 4.33
C VAL A 612 -8.37 -3.72 3.15
N ASN A 613 -8.91 -4.81 2.58
CA ASN A 613 -9.85 -4.73 1.46
C ASN A 613 -11.15 -4.02 1.83
N GLU A 614 -11.77 -4.34 2.98
CA GLU A 614 -12.99 -3.68 3.47
C GLU A 614 -12.76 -2.17 3.67
N VAL A 615 -11.62 -1.78 4.24
CA VAL A 615 -11.26 -0.37 4.44
C VAL A 615 -11.05 0.34 3.09
N ILE A 616 -10.32 -0.27 2.17
CA ILE A 616 -10.06 0.33 0.85
C ILE A 616 -11.39 0.53 0.09
N GLU A 617 -12.27 -0.46 0.09
CA GLU A 617 -13.57 -0.40 -0.59
C GLU A 617 -14.41 0.78 -0.06
N ILE A 618 -14.50 0.93 1.26
CA ILE A 618 -15.27 2.00 1.89
C ILE A 618 -14.62 3.37 1.67
N TYR A 619 -13.34 3.49 1.95
CA TYR A 619 -12.65 4.78 2.02
C TYR A 619 -12.22 5.32 0.66
N HIS A 620 -12.03 4.47 -0.36
CA HIS A 620 -11.69 4.92 -1.69
C HIS A 620 -12.75 5.90 -2.26
N PHE A 621 -14.01 5.48 -2.30
CA PHE A 621 -15.08 6.33 -2.82
C PHE A 621 -15.39 7.51 -1.91
N ARG A 622 -15.32 7.33 -0.58
CA ARG A 622 -15.53 8.44 0.37
C ARG A 622 -14.46 9.52 0.21
N THR A 623 -13.18 9.13 0.16
CA THR A 623 -12.06 10.08 -0.01
C THR A 623 -12.16 10.82 -1.33
N LEU A 624 -12.47 10.11 -2.43
CA LEU A 624 -12.69 10.70 -3.75
C LEU A 624 -13.83 11.71 -3.75
N GLY A 625 -14.96 11.36 -3.17
CA GLY A 625 -16.14 12.25 -3.07
C GLY A 625 -15.85 13.50 -2.26
N TRP A 626 -15.21 13.35 -1.08
CA TRP A 626 -14.81 14.49 -0.25
C TRP A 626 -13.75 15.36 -0.93
N ALA A 627 -12.80 14.78 -1.71
CA ALA A 627 -11.82 15.54 -2.47
C ALA A 627 -12.50 16.41 -3.54
N LEU A 628 -13.41 15.86 -4.32
CA LEU A 628 -14.14 16.61 -5.33
C LEU A 628 -15.01 17.71 -4.71
N LEU A 629 -15.71 17.41 -3.60
CA LEU A 629 -16.55 18.38 -2.91
C LEU A 629 -15.74 19.54 -2.32
N SER A 630 -14.61 19.24 -1.66
CA SER A 630 -13.76 20.27 -1.05
C SER A 630 -13.14 21.19 -2.11
N ILE A 631 -12.68 20.62 -3.24
CA ILE A 631 -12.15 21.41 -4.35
C ILE A 631 -13.24 22.26 -4.98
N PHE A 632 -14.44 21.70 -5.16
CA PHE A 632 -15.60 22.49 -5.62
C PHE A 632 -15.87 23.69 -4.71
N ILE A 633 -15.90 23.49 -3.39
CA ILE A 633 -16.14 24.58 -2.41
C ILE A 633 -15.02 25.61 -2.46
N ILE A 634 -13.75 25.19 -2.51
CA ILE A 634 -12.61 26.12 -2.59
C ILE A 634 -12.69 26.94 -3.87
N CYS A 635 -12.91 26.32 -5.01
CA CYS A 635 -13.05 27.02 -6.28
C CYS A 635 -14.25 27.96 -6.29
N TRP A 636 -15.39 27.56 -5.69
CA TRP A 636 -16.55 28.41 -5.54
C TRP A 636 -16.26 29.68 -4.74
N ILE A 637 -15.60 29.54 -3.58
CA ILE A 637 -15.23 30.68 -2.73
C ILE A 637 -14.27 31.62 -3.46
N MET A 638 -13.24 31.06 -4.10
CA MET A 638 -12.16 31.84 -4.71
C MET A 638 -12.61 32.60 -5.97
N PHE A 639 -13.40 31.96 -6.83
CA PHE A 639 -13.94 32.60 -8.04
C PHE A 639 -15.30 33.28 -7.79
N ARG A 640 -15.86 33.18 -6.58
CA ARG A 640 -17.19 33.69 -6.20
C ARG A 640 -18.30 33.27 -7.18
N SER A 641 -18.14 32.10 -7.78
CA SER A 641 -19.05 31.58 -8.82
C SER A 641 -19.12 30.05 -8.76
N ALA A 642 -20.31 29.52 -8.53
CA ALA A 642 -20.57 28.09 -8.61
C ALA A 642 -20.33 27.57 -10.04
N GLY A 643 -20.60 28.36 -11.07
CA GLY A 643 -20.31 28.02 -12.46
C GLY A 643 -18.81 27.79 -12.71
N ALA A 644 -17.93 28.61 -12.11
CA ALA A 644 -16.49 28.42 -12.19
C ALA A 644 -16.07 27.10 -11.50
N ALA A 645 -16.64 26.81 -10.33
CA ALA A 645 -16.36 25.57 -9.61
C ALA A 645 -16.78 24.32 -10.45
N PHE A 646 -17.94 24.34 -11.10
CA PHE A 646 -18.36 23.25 -12.00
C PHE A 646 -17.41 23.08 -13.20
N ILE A 647 -17.02 24.17 -13.87
CA ILE A 647 -16.09 24.16 -15.01
C ILE A 647 -14.75 23.56 -14.60
N LEU A 648 -14.28 23.76 -13.37
CA LEU A 648 -13.01 23.22 -12.87
C LEU A 648 -13.13 21.77 -12.38
N THR A 649 -14.28 21.35 -11.83
CA THR A 649 -14.45 20.02 -11.25
C THR A 649 -14.77 18.96 -12.30
N ILE A 650 -15.52 19.26 -13.36
CA ILE A 650 -15.90 18.29 -14.41
C ILE A 650 -14.67 17.64 -15.09
N PRO A 651 -13.63 18.38 -15.50
CA PRO A 651 -12.42 17.77 -16.07
C PRO A 651 -11.76 16.75 -15.14
N LEU A 652 -11.77 16.99 -13.82
CA LEU A 652 -11.20 16.08 -12.81
C LEU A 652 -12.00 14.77 -12.74
N ILE A 653 -13.33 14.85 -12.79
CA ILE A 653 -14.18 13.66 -12.82
C ILE A 653 -13.88 12.84 -14.07
N VAL A 654 -13.83 13.47 -15.24
CA VAL A 654 -13.54 12.81 -16.53
C VAL A 654 -12.17 12.13 -16.49
N SER A 655 -11.13 12.84 -16.03
CA SER A 655 -9.77 12.32 -15.96
C SER A 655 -9.67 11.10 -15.04
N ASN A 656 -10.31 11.14 -13.86
CA ASN A 656 -10.30 10.01 -12.92
C ASN A 656 -11.08 8.80 -13.48
N LEU A 657 -12.24 9.01 -14.08
CA LEU A 657 -13.03 7.93 -14.70
C LEU A 657 -12.24 7.25 -15.83
N ILE A 658 -11.57 8.01 -16.67
CA ILE A 658 -10.70 7.46 -17.72
C ILE A 658 -9.54 6.68 -17.09
N ALA A 659 -8.87 7.24 -16.08
CA ALA A 659 -7.75 6.58 -15.41
C ALA A 659 -8.17 5.25 -14.75
N PHE A 660 -9.33 5.20 -14.10
CA PHE A 660 -9.86 3.96 -13.54
C PHE A 660 -10.25 2.94 -14.62
N THR A 661 -10.80 3.39 -15.75
CA THR A 661 -11.08 2.52 -16.90
C THR A 661 -9.78 1.90 -17.43
N MET A 662 -8.73 2.71 -17.55
CA MET A 662 -7.41 2.25 -17.99
C MET A 662 -6.81 1.21 -17.01
N MET A 663 -7.01 1.39 -15.70
CA MET A 663 -6.61 0.40 -14.69
C MET A 663 -7.40 -0.90 -14.85
N ALA A 664 -8.72 -0.82 -14.94
CA ALA A 664 -9.62 -1.97 -14.99
C ALA A 664 -9.40 -2.83 -16.25
N THR A 665 -9.10 -2.18 -17.39
CA THR A 665 -8.89 -2.87 -18.68
C THR A 665 -7.47 -3.37 -18.87
N GLY A 666 -6.52 -3.00 -18.00
CA GLY A 666 -5.10 -3.35 -18.17
C GLY A 666 -4.44 -2.72 -19.41
N MET A 667 -5.04 -1.67 -19.99
CA MET A 667 -4.69 -1.14 -21.33
C MET A 667 -3.26 -0.59 -21.43
N PHE A 668 -2.60 -0.32 -20.31
CA PHE A 668 -1.26 0.29 -20.27
C PHE A 668 -0.18 -0.55 -19.60
N TYR A 669 -0.52 -1.77 -19.13
CA TYR A 669 0.45 -2.65 -18.49
C TYR A 669 0.51 -3.98 -19.21
N THR A 670 1.72 -4.38 -19.58
CA THR A 670 2.03 -5.75 -20.05
C THR A 670 1.93 -6.79 -18.92
N LEU A 671 1.30 -6.44 -17.80
CA LEU A 671 1.05 -7.36 -16.70
C LEU A 671 -0.08 -8.32 -17.05
N PRO A 672 0.03 -9.58 -16.62
CA PRO A 672 -0.99 -10.61 -16.90
C PRO A 672 -2.33 -10.38 -16.19
N THR A 673 -2.40 -9.39 -15.29
CA THR A 673 -3.60 -9.07 -14.50
C THR A 673 -3.90 -7.59 -14.56
N PRO A 674 -5.19 -7.18 -14.61
CA PRO A 674 -5.57 -5.77 -14.49
C PRO A 674 -5.09 -5.19 -13.17
N LEU A 675 -4.83 -3.87 -13.16
CA LEU A 675 -4.51 -3.16 -11.94
C LEU A 675 -5.77 -3.02 -11.08
N THR A 676 -5.60 -3.15 -9.78
CA THR A 676 -6.69 -3.08 -8.80
C THR A 676 -6.51 -1.90 -7.86
N ILE A 677 -7.58 -1.52 -7.15
CA ILE A 677 -7.49 -0.53 -6.08
C ILE A 677 -6.89 -1.21 -4.85
N THR A 678 -5.69 -0.78 -4.49
CA THR A 678 -4.93 -1.28 -3.34
C THR A 678 -4.50 -0.11 -2.46
N THR A 679 -3.79 -0.39 -1.38
CA THR A 679 -3.20 0.65 -0.51
C THR A 679 -2.27 1.60 -1.30
N SER A 680 -1.64 1.13 -2.40
CA SER A 680 -0.78 1.97 -3.24
C SER A 680 -1.54 2.92 -4.16
N THR A 681 -2.69 2.49 -4.68
CA THR A 681 -3.44 3.25 -5.69
C THR A 681 -4.55 4.12 -5.09
N LEU A 682 -5.05 3.77 -3.90
CA LEU A 682 -6.07 4.54 -3.20
C LEU A 682 -5.70 6.03 -3.02
N PRO A 683 -4.51 6.39 -2.52
CA PRO A 683 -4.17 7.80 -2.31
C PRO A 683 -3.92 8.54 -3.62
N VAL A 684 -3.57 7.85 -4.71
CA VAL A 684 -3.20 8.46 -5.99
C VAL A 684 -4.35 9.24 -6.60
N SER A 685 -5.59 8.73 -6.51
CA SER A 685 -6.78 9.40 -7.05
C SER A 685 -7.06 10.72 -6.32
N ALA A 686 -7.03 10.73 -4.99
CA ALA A 686 -7.25 11.93 -4.21
C ALA A 686 -6.16 12.99 -4.43
N VAL A 687 -4.90 12.57 -4.44
CA VAL A 687 -3.75 13.44 -4.79
C VAL A 687 -3.86 13.95 -6.22
N GLY A 688 -4.20 13.08 -7.16
CA GLY A 688 -4.36 13.43 -8.57
C GLY A 688 -5.45 14.47 -8.82
N ILE A 689 -6.54 14.45 -8.05
CA ILE A 689 -7.59 15.48 -8.09
C ILE A 689 -7.05 16.81 -7.57
N GLY A 690 -6.38 16.83 -6.40
CA GLY A 690 -5.78 18.04 -5.84
C GLY A 690 -4.79 18.68 -6.80
N LEU A 691 -3.81 17.92 -7.25
CA LEU A 691 -2.75 18.39 -8.15
C LEU A 691 -3.25 18.75 -9.55
N GLY A 692 -4.36 18.15 -9.99
CA GLY A 692 -4.85 18.31 -11.35
C GLY A 692 -5.68 19.56 -11.58
N VAL A 693 -6.35 20.06 -10.55
CA VAL A 693 -7.21 21.25 -10.66
C VAL A 693 -6.44 22.52 -11.01
N ASP A 694 -5.18 22.58 -10.64
CA ASP A 694 -4.29 23.75 -10.90
C ASP A 694 -4.25 24.15 -12.36
N TYR A 695 -4.15 23.18 -13.27
CA TYR A 695 -4.12 23.43 -14.69
C TYR A 695 -5.39 24.18 -15.15
N GLY A 696 -6.52 23.79 -14.58
CA GLY A 696 -7.79 24.49 -14.82
C GLY A 696 -7.85 25.88 -14.16
N ILE A 697 -7.35 26.02 -12.92
CA ILE A 697 -7.34 27.29 -12.17
C ILE A 697 -6.52 28.33 -12.90
N TYR A 698 -5.31 27.98 -13.34
CA TYR A 698 -4.46 28.92 -14.10
C TYR A 698 -5.07 29.28 -15.46
N MET A 699 -5.67 28.30 -16.15
CA MET A 699 -6.32 28.55 -17.43
C MET A 699 -7.55 29.46 -17.27
N LEU A 700 -8.43 29.15 -16.29
CA LEU A 700 -9.64 29.94 -16.05
C LEU A 700 -9.31 31.34 -15.52
N GLY A 701 -8.36 31.45 -14.60
CA GLY A 701 -7.88 32.75 -14.07
C GLY A 701 -7.40 33.67 -15.19
N ARG A 702 -6.60 33.15 -16.13
CA ARG A 702 -6.12 33.94 -17.26
C ARG A 702 -7.24 34.31 -18.24
N ILE A 703 -8.20 33.45 -18.47
CA ILE A 703 -9.38 33.80 -19.30
C ILE A 703 -10.15 34.97 -18.67
N VAL A 704 -10.34 34.98 -17.37
CA VAL A 704 -11.01 36.06 -16.63
C VAL A 704 -10.23 37.39 -16.72
N GLU A 705 -8.91 37.35 -16.68
CA GLU A 705 -8.05 38.53 -16.83
C GLU A 705 -8.06 39.10 -18.27
N GLU A 706 -8.00 38.24 -19.31
CA GLU A 706 -7.86 38.61 -20.70
C GLU A 706 -9.18 39.07 -21.38
N TYR A 707 -10.31 38.49 -20.93
CA TYR A 707 -11.59 38.77 -21.60
C TYR A 707 -11.99 40.25 -21.57
N PRO A 708 -11.88 41.00 -20.45
CA PRO A 708 -12.18 42.44 -20.43
C PRO A 708 -11.30 43.28 -21.37
N LEU A 709 -10.08 42.80 -21.66
CA LEU A 709 -9.12 43.50 -22.51
C LEU A 709 -9.43 43.29 -24.02
N LYS A 710 -9.99 42.13 -24.35
CA LYS A 710 -10.19 41.69 -25.76
C LYS A 710 -11.63 41.81 -26.23
N ASN A 711 -12.59 41.73 -25.33
CA ASN A 711 -14.06 41.66 -25.61
C ASN A 711 -14.44 40.64 -26.67
N ASN A 712 -13.59 39.62 -26.93
CA ASN A 712 -13.83 38.56 -27.90
C ASN A 712 -13.32 37.22 -27.32
N MET A 713 -14.23 36.30 -27.14
CA MET A 713 -13.95 34.99 -26.55
C MET A 713 -12.91 34.19 -27.31
N LYS A 714 -12.95 34.21 -28.66
CA LYS A 714 -11.99 33.49 -29.48
C LYS A 714 -10.54 34.01 -29.29
N ASP A 715 -10.37 35.32 -29.33
CA ASP A 715 -9.06 35.95 -29.17
C ASP A 715 -8.53 35.80 -27.75
N THR A 716 -9.43 35.85 -26.75
CA THR A 716 -9.13 35.55 -25.35
C THR A 716 -8.57 34.14 -25.18
N ILE A 717 -9.26 33.13 -25.72
CA ILE A 717 -8.81 31.73 -25.64
C ILE A 717 -7.45 31.52 -26.33
N ILE A 718 -7.25 32.08 -27.51
CA ILE A 718 -5.99 31.98 -28.24
C ILE A 718 -4.85 32.58 -27.42
N THR A 719 -5.06 33.78 -26.85
CA THR A 719 -4.05 34.43 -26.00
C THR A 719 -3.76 33.64 -24.74
N THR A 720 -4.80 33.15 -24.06
CA THR A 720 -4.63 32.34 -22.85
C THR A 720 -3.88 31.06 -23.14
N MET A 721 -4.22 30.36 -24.23
CA MET A 721 -3.53 29.13 -24.63
C MET A 721 -2.03 29.33 -24.91
N THR A 722 -1.66 30.44 -25.51
CA THR A 722 -0.26 30.74 -25.79
C THR A 722 0.51 31.30 -24.58
N SER A 723 -0.13 31.98 -23.65
CA SER A 723 0.53 32.55 -22.46
C SER A 723 0.68 31.55 -21.29
N VAL A 724 -0.42 30.91 -20.88
CA VAL A 724 -0.46 30.00 -19.72
C VAL A 724 -0.40 28.52 -20.15
N GLY A 725 -0.87 28.18 -21.35
CA GLY A 725 -0.86 26.80 -21.82
C GLY A 725 0.54 26.22 -21.96
N GLU A 726 1.52 27.04 -22.38
CA GLU A 726 2.92 26.62 -22.50
C GLU A 726 3.52 26.14 -21.16
N PRO A 727 3.47 26.92 -20.06
CA PRO A 727 3.90 26.45 -18.74
C PRO A 727 3.15 25.23 -18.24
N ILE A 728 1.84 25.14 -18.50
CA ILE A 728 1.01 23.99 -18.09
C ILE A 728 1.52 22.71 -18.75
N VAL A 729 1.69 22.70 -20.07
CA VAL A 729 2.22 21.54 -20.80
C VAL A 729 3.61 21.17 -20.29
N PHE A 730 4.47 22.17 -20.13
CA PHE A 730 5.84 21.93 -19.70
C PHE A 730 5.90 21.33 -18.29
N THR A 731 5.20 21.89 -17.33
CA THR A 731 5.18 21.39 -15.94
C THR A 731 4.57 19.99 -15.85
N ALA A 732 3.48 19.75 -16.58
CA ALA A 732 2.87 18.42 -16.66
C ALA A 732 3.81 17.38 -17.26
N LEU A 733 4.47 17.68 -18.36
CA LEU A 733 5.45 16.78 -19.00
C LEU A 733 6.69 16.54 -18.11
N ALA A 734 7.16 17.58 -17.42
CA ALA A 734 8.30 17.44 -16.53
C ALA A 734 7.98 16.56 -15.31
N MET A 735 6.81 16.75 -14.69
CA MET A 735 6.34 15.88 -13.60
C MET A 735 6.11 14.45 -14.06
N THR A 736 5.42 14.27 -15.17
CA THR A 736 5.15 12.94 -15.75
C THR A 736 6.45 12.23 -16.11
N GLY A 737 7.39 12.93 -16.74
CA GLY A 737 8.72 12.40 -17.08
C GLY A 737 9.50 11.96 -15.84
N GLY A 738 9.40 12.72 -14.74
CA GLY A 738 9.95 12.33 -13.46
C GLY A 738 9.27 11.10 -12.87
N LEU A 739 7.93 11.05 -12.86
CA LEU A 739 7.15 9.93 -12.30
C LEU A 739 7.30 8.63 -13.11
N ILE A 740 7.48 8.69 -14.42
CA ILE A 740 7.70 7.51 -15.26
C ILE A 740 8.99 6.77 -14.87
N VAL A 741 9.99 7.44 -14.33
CA VAL A 741 11.22 6.78 -13.84
C VAL A 741 10.90 5.73 -12.76
N TRP A 742 9.82 5.93 -11.98
CA TRP A 742 9.41 4.98 -10.95
C TRP A 742 8.89 3.64 -11.49
N VAL A 743 8.55 3.55 -12.78
CA VAL A 743 8.22 2.27 -13.43
C VAL A 743 9.40 1.28 -13.35
N PHE A 744 10.62 1.78 -13.23
CA PHE A 744 11.83 0.96 -13.05
C PHE A 744 12.11 0.60 -11.58
N SER A 745 11.18 0.92 -10.65
CA SER A 745 11.33 0.53 -9.25
C SER A 745 11.37 -1.00 -9.09
N PRO A 746 12.23 -1.52 -8.20
CA PRO A 746 12.21 -2.92 -7.80
C PRO A 746 10.89 -3.31 -7.10
N LEU A 747 10.15 -2.34 -6.59
CA LEU A 747 8.86 -2.52 -5.94
C LEU A 747 7.71 -2.19 -6.90
N MET A 748 6.87 -3.16 -7.20
CA MET A 748 5.66 -2.96 -8.03
C MET A 748 4.72 -1.92 -7.41
N PHE A 749 4.64 -1.87 -6.08
CA PHE A 749 3.88 -0.87 -5.33
C PHE A 749 4.20 0.56 -5.78
N GLN A 750 5.50 0.92 -5.85
CA GLN A 750 5.95 2.25 -6.27
C GLN A 750 5.78 2.48 -7.78
N ALA A 751 6.08 1.46 -8.57
CA ALA A 751 5.93 1.53 -10.02
C ALA A 751 4.47 1.80 -10.43
N THR A 752 3.53 1.09 -9.83
CA THR A 752 2.09 1.26 -10.05
C THR A 752 1.62 2.66 -9.62
N MET A 753 2.06 3.10 -8.43
CA MET A 753 1.73 4.43 -7.91
C MET A 753 2.26 5.54 -8.83
N GLY A 754 3.53 5.46 -9.23
CA GLY A 754 4.16 6.46 -10.11
C GLY A 754 3.51 6.51 -11.50
N PHE A 755 3.25 5.36 -12.09
CA PHE A 755 2.60 5.27 -13.39
C PHE A 755 1.16 5.80 -13.39
N PHE A 756 0.36 5.38 -12.40
CA PHE A 756 -1.04 5.81 -12.30
C PHE A 756 -1.14 7.32 -12.05
N LEU A 757 -0.26 7.85 -11.19
CA LEU A 757 -0.20 9.28 -10.93
C LEU A 757 0.25 10.07 -12.17
N ALA A 758 1.24 9.59 -12.91
CA ALA A 758 1.67 10.19 -14.17
C ALA A 758 0.52 10.25 -15.19
N THR A 759 -0.27 9.18 -15.28
CA THR A 759 -1.44 9.09 -16.16
C THR A 759 -2.50 10.12 -15.77
N ILE A 760 -2.87 10.21 -14.48
CA ILE A 760 -3.86 11.18 -14.00
C ILE A 760 -3.40 12.62 -14.27
N LEU A 761 -2.13 12.93 -14.04
CA LEU A 761 -1.59 14.27 -14.29
C LEU A 761 -1.65 14.66 -15.78
N LEU A 762 -1.34 13.73 -16.69
CA LEU A 762 -1.50 13.97 -18.13
C LEU A 762 -2.96 14.18 -18.53
N LEU A 763 -3.86 13.37 -18.00
CA LEU A 763 -5.30 13.51 -18.29
C LEU A 763 -5.85 14.85 -17.75
N ASN A 764 -5.43 15.23 -16.53
CA ASN A 764 -5.80 16.52 -15.94
C ASN A 764 -5.24 17.71 -16.74
N MET A 765 -4.00 17.62 -17.24
CA MET A 765 -3.44 18.63 -18.14
C MET A 765 -4.30 18.78 -19.41
N LEU A 766 -4.67 17.66 -20.04
CA LEU A 766 -5.54 17.69 -21.22
C LEU A 766 -6.92 18.26 -20.87
N GLY A 767 -7.48 17.89 -19.71
CA GLY A 767 -8.73 18.46 -19.19
C GLY A 767 -8.65 19.98 -18.99
N GLY A 768 -7.59 20.47 -18.37
CA GLY A 768 -7.35 21.91 -18.18
C GLY A 768 -7.18 22.69 -19.49
N LEU A 769 -6.48 22.12 -20.47
CA LEU A 769 -6.22 22.77 -21.76
C LEU A 769 -7.39 22.69 -22.73
N LEU A 770 -8.16 21.60 -22.72
CA LEU A 770 -9.23 21.37 -23.73
C LEU A 770 -10.63 21.61 -23.17
N LEU A 771 -10.94 21.02 -21.99
CA LEU A 771 -12.30 21.07 -21.45
C LEU A 771 -12.62 22.43 -20.83
N VAL A 772 -11.74 22.99 -20.00
CA VAL A 772 -11.99 24.27 -19.32
C VAL A 772 -12.27 25.40 -20.33
N PRO A 773 -11.40 25.68 -21.31
CA PRO A 773 -11.71 26.76 -22.28
C PRO A 773 -12.89 26.43 -23.19
N SER A 774 -13.19 25.15 -23.49
CA SER A 774 -14.36 24.77 -24.26
C SER A 774 -15.67 25.05 -23.49
N PHE A 775 -15.71 24.73 -22.18
CA PHE A 775 -16.85 25.06 -21.34
C PHE A 775 -17.09 26.59 -21.30
N VAL A 776 -16.02 27.37 -21.13
CA VAL A 776 -16.13 28.84 -21.11
C VAL A 776 -16.60 29.38 -22.46
N ALA A 777 -16.10 28.83 -23.59
CA ALA A 777 -16.51 29.28 -24.93
C ALA A 777 -17.99 29.00 -25.24
N VAL A 778 -18.50 27.82 -24.80
CA VAL A 778 -19.88 27.39 -25.05
C VAL A 778 -20.85 28.07 -24.08
N LEU A 779 -20.57 28.02 -22.80
CA LEU A 779 -21.47 28.49 -21.73
C LEU A 779 -21.45 30.00 -21.53
N LYS A 780 -20.36 30.69 -21.90
CA LYS A 780 -20.17 32.14 -21.74
C LYS A 780 -20.62 32.62 -20.33
N PRO A 781 -20.04 32.09 -19.27
CA PRO A 781 -20.54 32.32 -17.93
C PRO A 781 -20.43 33.79 -17.53
N LYS A 782 -21.42 34.31 -16.75
CA LYS A 782 -21.49 35.71 -16.33
C LYS A 782 -20.23 36.22 -15.62
N PHE A 783 -19.55 35.38 -14.86
CA PHE A 783 -18.33 35.77 -14.15
C PHE A 783 -17.14 36.04 -15.09
N VAL A 784 -17.22 35.67 -16.39
CA VAL A 784 -16.24 35.97 -17.43
C VAL A 784 -16.73 37.13 -18.30
N VAL A 785 -18.01 37.08 -18.72
CA VAL A 785 -18.52 38.02 -19.72
C VAL A 785 -19.08 39.30 -19.07
N GLY A 786 -19.40 39.29 -17.77
CA GLY A 786 -19.93 40.40 -16.99
C GLY A 786 -21.44 40.32 -16.84
#